data_9d1d3f9ba6698695b60ac8c310cb09c3
#
_entry.id   9d1d3f9ba6698695b60ac8c310cb09c3
#
_cell.length_a   1.000
_cell.length_b   1.000
_cell.length_c   1.000
_cell.angle_alpha   90.00
_cell.angle_beta   90.00
_cell.angle_gamma   90.00
#
_symmetry.space_group_name_H-M   'P 1'
#
loop_
_entity.id
_entity.type
_entity.pdbx_description
1 polymer ?
#
loop_
_entity_poly.entity_id
_entity_poly.type
_entity_poly.pdbx_seq_one_letter_code
_entity_poly.pdbx_strand_id
1 'polypeptide(L)'
;MIDCRKSLMVCIGLLMCGTFSAQESEFDLASQRSEAQDVFAVPGKKLDHKGIIINPTPHKLVLDPIGRLDISGGVCLKDKHGKFSEDLDFVTFNKKGVKLSVDFGSKVSAKYGVKSVSGAYRMNIGKNGISIVGYDERGAFYGLQTLRQLVESSATVTGELPYVEIDDYPDLKYRGVVEGFYGTPWSHEVRMSLIDFYGKFKMNSYLYGPKDDPYHSCPNWRLPYPEKEAGNIKELIEACKRNRVDFVWAIHPGQDIKWNEEDYQNLVNKFNLMYDLGVRAFALFFDDISGEGTNPVKQTELLNRLTKDFVKSKGDVAYLTVCPTDYSKLWANPTPQGSLAIYGETLDPSIEVFWTGDVVCSDLTPETLDWVNSRIKRPAYFWWNYPVTDYVRNIILQGPVYGLNTSLDSNDLCGIASNPMEHGEASKLALYGVADYTWNIAAYNPIDNWERGLGELMPKAREAYRTFAIHSCDTETGYRRDESWETKTFRIGDWNETEAQALWAEFDKVEKAPAEIEKGCTNKGLMSELTPWLQEFGKLGTRGKRALELARVYRDGKDDADFWNKYIRNLMSKKDREDYEAHKSGTMKLQPFYENAMDDMAYGFLTRLSGETPICYRGIGSFHNAKTTLSNVNVRSRYYDLLYIGNRSKSRRLDRG
;
A
#
# COMPACT_ATOMS: atom_id res chain seq x y z
N MET A 1 31.66 -36.72 12.22
CA MET A 1 31.43 -36.64 10.77
C MET A 1 29.95 -36.26 10.60
N ILE A 2 29.70 -35.00 10.49
CA ILE A 2 28.35 -34.44 10.32
C ILE A 2 28.01 -34.53 8.83
N ASP A 3 26.88 -35.12 8.56
CA ASP A 3 26.43 -35.55 7.23
C ASP A 3 26.15 -34.31 6.32
N CYS A 4 27.11 -34.01 5.44
CA CYS A 4 27.02 -32.91 4.45
C CYS A 4 25.90 -33.04 3.40
N ARG A 5 25.15 -34.15 3.40
CA ARG A 5 24.07 -34.37 2.43
C ARG A 5 22.75 -33.64 2.80
N LYS A 6 22.52 -33.38 4.07
CA LYS A 6 21.30 -32.66 4.52
C LYS A 6 21.38 -31.14 4.30
N SER A 7 22.59 -30.57 4.38
CA SER A 7 22.80 -29.16 4.09
C SER A 7 22.67 -28.81 2.60
N LEU A 8 22.93 -29.76 1.70
CA LEU A 8 22.83 -29.55 0.25
C LEU A 8 21.35 -29.55 -0.23
N MET A 9 20.48 -30.32 0.42
CA MET A 9 19.04 -30.32 0.09
C MET A 9 18.32 -29.05 0.54
N VAL A 10 18.74 -28.42 1.64
CA VAL A 10 18.18 -27.14 2.10
C VAL A 10 18.60 -25.99 1.17
N CYS A 11 19.83 -26.00 0.66
CA CYS A 11 20.27 -25.00 -0.33
C CYS A 11 19.62 -25.17 -1.71
N ILE A 12 19.27 -26.39 -2.11
CA ILE A 12 18.57 -26.66 -3.38
C ILE A 12 17.07 -26.29 -3.23
N GLY A 13 16.47 -26.48 -2.07
CA GLY A 13 15.10 -26.05 -1.77
C GLY A 13 14.96 -24.51 -1.79
N LEU A 14 15.93 -23.78 -1.26
CA LEU A 14 15.96 -22.31 -1.29
C LEU A 14 16.24 -21.74 -2.70
N LEU A 15 16.99 -22.44 -3.54
CA LEU A 15 17.21 -22.08 -4.95
C LEU A 15 15.98 -22.39 -5.82
N MET A 16 15.20 -23.41 -5.48
CA MET A 16 13.94 -23.71 -6.19
C MET A 16 12.82 -22.75 -5.78
N CYS A 17 12.73 -22.30 -4.53
CA CYS A 17 11.79 -21.25 -4.13
C CYS A 17 12.07 -19.91 -4.84
N GLY A 18 13.36 -19.55 -5.06
CA GLY A 18 13.70 -18.32 -5.77
C GLY A 18 13.33 -18.31 -7.25
N THR A 19 13.26 -19.48 -7.89
CA THR A 19 12.86 -19.60 -9.32
C THR A 19 11.33 -19.64 -9.47
N PHE A 20 10.59 -20.17 -8.51
CA PHE A 20 9.12 -20.15 -8.52
C PHE A 20 8.59 -18.73 -8.34
N SER A 21 9.13 -17.94 -7.42
CA SER A 21 8.66 -16.56 -7.21
C SER A 21 8.91 -15.65 -8.42
N ALA A 22 9.99 -15.86 -9.17
CA ALA A 22 10.27 -15.09 -10.39
C ALA A 22 9.31 -15.43 -11.53
N GLN A 23 8.90 -16.69 -11.65
CA GLN A 23 7.97 -17.15 -12.69
C GLN A 23 6.52 -16.74 -12.36
N GLU A 24 6.15 -16.74 -11.09
CA GLU A 24 4.88 -16.21 -10.59
C GLU A 24 4.76 -14.71 -10.83
N SER A 25 5.83 -13.93 -10.59
CA SER A 25 5.83 -12.49 -10.80
C SER A 25 5.70 -12.09 -12.29
N GLU A 26 6.25 -12.89 -13.22
CA GLU A 26 6.07 -12.64 -14.67
C GLU A 26 4.63 -12.91 -15.14
N PHE A 27 3.97 -13.92 -14.58
CA PHE A 27 2.57 -14.20 -14.88
C PHE A 27 1.64 -13.11 -14.31
N ASP A 28 1.89 -12.67 -13.08
CA ASP A 28 1.22 -11.54 -12.43
C ASP A 28 1.33 -10.25 -13.27
N LEU A 29 2.52 -9.97 -13.76
CA LEU A 29 2.81 -8.83 -14.61
C LEU A 29 1.96 -8.78 -15.88
N ALA A 30 1.73 -9.92 -16.53
CA ALA A 30 0.99 -9.96 -17.79
C ALA A 30 -0.52 -9.71 -17.59
N SER A 31 -1.12 -10.25 -16.53
CA SER A 31 -2.55 -10.06 -16.23
C SER A 31 -2.83 -8.64 -15.74
N GLN A 32 -2.01 -8.13 -14.85
CA GLN A 32 -2.15 -6.79 -14.26
C GLN A 32 -1.96 -5.66 -15.30
N ARG A 33 -1.10 -5.87 -16.31
CA ARG A 33 -0.89 -4.88 -17.38
C ARG A 33 -2.12 -4.61 -18.24
N SER A 34 -2.89 -5.63 -18.56
CA SER A 34 -4.08 -5.44 -19.40
C SER A 34 -5.16 -4.64 -18.65
N GLU A 35 -5.42 -4.96 -17.39
CA GLU A 35 -6.38 -4.26 -16.54
C GLU A 35 -5.96 -2.83 -16.24
N ALA A 36 -4.68 -2.60 -15.92
CA ALA A 36 -4.16 -1.25 -15.70
C ALA A 36 -4.28 -0.36 -16.93
N GLN A 37 -4.07 -0.88 -18.13
CA GLN A 37 -4.22 -0.12 -19.36
C GLN A 37 -5.66 0.34 -19.57
N ASP A 38 -6.64 -0.52 -19.27
CA ASP A 38 -8.06 -0.17 -19.39
C ASP A 38 -8.46 0.92 -18.39
N VAL A 39 -7.95 0.87 -17.17
CA VAL A 39 -8.18 1.90 -16.14
C VAL A 39 -7.56 3.24 -16.52
N PHE A 40 -6.38 3.26 -17.15
CA PHE A 40 -5.75 4.48 -17.65
C PHE A 40 -6.41 5.02 -18.92
N ALA A 41 -7.00 4.15 -19.75
CA ALA A 41 -7.68 4.58 -20.96
C ALA A 41 -8.96 5.38 -20.69
N VAL A 42 -9.55 5.22 -19.50
CA VAL A 42 -10.70 5.98 -19.04
C VAL A 42 -10.34 6.67 -17.73
N PRO A 43 -9.75 7.88 -17.76
CA PRO A 43 -9.57 8.67 -16.54
C PRO A 43 -10.91 8.75 -15.83
N GLY A 44 -10.97 8.26 -14.60
CA GLY A 44 -12.21 8.21 -13.84
C GLY A 44 -12.87 9.59 -13.81
N LYS A 45 -14.18 9.61 -13.74
CA LYS A 45 -14.95 10.85 -13.64
C LYS A 45 -14.45 11.68 -12.45
N LYS A 46 -13.93 12.87 -12.70
CA LYS A 46 -13.51 13.77 -11.62
C LYS A 46 -14.69 14.06 -10.71
N LEU A 47 -14.56 13.79 -9.43
CA LEU A 47 -15.60 14.03 -8.46
C LEU A 47 -15.71 15.54 -8.16
N ASP A 48 -16.94 16.03 -8.04
CA ASP A 48 -17.19 17.40 -7.59
C ASP A 48 -17.31 17.42 -6.06
N HIS A 49 -16.22 17.75 -5.38
CA HIS A 49 -16.16 17.86 -3.92
C HIS A 49 -16.77 19.16 -3.40
N LYS A 50 -17.27 20.04 -4.25
CA LYS A 50 -17.90 21.34 -3.87
C LYS A 50 -17.02 22.19 -2.94
N GLY A 51 -15.71 22.07 -3.08
CA GLY A 51 -14.73 22.76 -2.24
C GLY A 51 -14.54 22.17 -0.84
N ILE A 52 -15.12 21.00 -0.55
CA ILE A 52 -15.00 20.30 0.73
C ILE A 52 -14.32 18.98 0.49
N ILE A 53 -13.19 18.73 1.18
CA ILE A 53 -12.47 17.45 1.12
C ILE A 53 -12.80 16.65 2.37
N ILE A 54 -13.45 15.51 2.17
CA ILE A 54 -13.73 14.50 3.20
C ILE A 54 -13.28 13.15 2.66
N ASN A 55 -12.46 12.46 3.42
CA ASN A 55 -12.07 11.07 3.16
C ASN A 55 -12.42 10.19 4.36
N PRO A 56 -13.07 9.09 4.19
CA PRO A 56 -13.71 8.57 2.96
C PRO A 56 -14.81 9.49 2.40
N THR A 57 -15.01 9.39 1.09
CA THR A 57 -16.04 10.14 0.34
C THR A 57 -17.44 9.78 0.86
N PRO A 58 -18.22 10.73 1.39
CA PRO A 58 -19.55 10.44 1.91
C PRO A 58 -20.54 9.97 0.84
N HIS A 59 -21.45 9.06 1.20
CA HIS A 59 -22.52 8.61 0.31
C HIS A 59 -23.47 9.74 -0.08
N LYS A 60 -23.78 10.60 0.87
CA LYS A 60 -24.63 11.75 0.61
C LYS A 60 -24.12 12.97 1.35
N LEU A 61 -23.85 14.02 0.59
CA LEU A 61 -23.47 15.32 1.11
C LEU A 61 -24.31 16.39 0.42
N VAL A 62 -25.02 17.18 1.21
CA VAL A 62 -25.80 18.34 0.75
C VAL A 62 -25.19 19.58 1.37
N LEU A 63 -24.64 20.46 0.54
CA LEU A 63 -23.99 21.70 0.93
C LEU A 63 -24.91 22.87 0.70
N ASP A 64 -25.11 23.73 1.71
CA ASP A 64 -25.65 25.07 1.51
C ASP A 64 -24.51 26.00 1.04
N PRO A 65 -24.59 26.57 -0.16
CA PRO A 65 -23.48 27.33 -0.72
C PRO A 65 -23.20 28.65 0.04
N ILE A 66 -24.16 29.14 0.82
CA ILE A 66 -24.11 30.48 1.48
C ILE A 66 -23.96 30.34 2.99
N GLY A 67 -24.68 29.41 3.61
CA GLY A 67 -24.75 29.29 5.07
C GLY A 67 -23.41 28.98 5.72
N ARG A 68 -23.05 29.67 6.79
CA ARG A 68 -21.82 29.47 7.57
C ARG A 68 -22.13 29.46 9.06
N LEU A 69 -21.43 28.65 9.80
CA LEU A 69 -21.46 28.53 11.25
C LEU A 69 -20.14 29.01 11.81
N ASP A 70 -20.13 30.13 12.51
CA ASP A 70 -18.94 30.60 13.22
C ASP A 70 -18.71 29.75 14.47
N ILE A 71 -17.55 29.07 14.53
CA ILE A 71 -17.09 28.27 15.65
C ILE A 71 -15.85 28.88 16.36
N SER A 72 -15.45 30.09 16.01
CA SER A 72 -14.30 30.80 16.58
C SER A 72 -14.42 30.97 18.10
N GLY A 73 -15.66 31.10 18.59
CA GLY A 73 -15.99 31.14 20.02
C GLY A 73 -15.92 29.77 20.74
N GLY A 74 -15.54 28.71 20.04
CA GLY A 74 -15.49 27.33 20.55
C GLY A 74 -16.84 26.61 20.54
N VAL A 75 -16.86 25.36 21.03
CA VAL A 75 -18.04 24.49 21.05
C VAL A 75 -18.47 24.11 22.47
N CYS A 76 -19.79 23.98 22.62
CA CYS A 76 -20.42 23.45 23.84
C CYS A 76 -20.88 22.01 23.59
N LEU A 77 -20.11 21.03 24.05
CA LEU A 77 -20.42 19.62 23.86
C LEU A 77 -21.66 19.21 24.67
N LYS A 78 -22.58 18.53 24.01
CA LYS A 78 -23.75 17.83 24.56
C LYS A 78 -23.66 16.34 24.20
N ASP A 79 -22.82 15.63 24.90
CA ASP A 79 -22.62 14.19 24.76
C ASP A 79 -23.51 13.47 25.79
N LYS A 80 -24.49 12.73 25.31
CA LYS A 80 -25.41 12.00 26.18
C LYS A 80 -24.81 10.76 26.83
N HIS A 81 -23.71 10.25 26.29
CA HIS A 81 -23.07 9.03 26.72
C HIS A 81 -21.77 9.28 27.51
N GLY A 82 -21.26 10.51 27.49
CA GLY A 82 -20.01 10.88 28.19
C GLY A 82 -18.75 10.22 27.60
N LYS A 83 -18.74 9.92 26.29
CA LYS A 83 -17.70 9.11 25.66
C LYS A 83 -16.76 9.84 24.70
N PHE A 84 -17.15 11.06 24.27
CA PHE A 84 -16.50 11.71 23.13
C PHE A 84 -15.72 12.97 23.43
N SER A 85 -15.53 13.31 24.72
CA SER A 85 -14.77 14.52 25.08
C SER A 85 -13.30 14.45 24.67
N GLU A 86 -12.70 13.27 24.71
CA GLU A 86 -11.31 13.04 24.31
C GLU A 86 -11.12 13.00 22.80
N ASP A 87 -12.19 12.76 22.02
CA ASP A 87 -12.17 12.72 20.57
C ASP A 87 -12.22 14.11 19.92
N LEU A 88 -12.29 15.19 20.69
CA LEU A 88 -12.52 16.57 20.26
C LEU A 88 -11.31 17.49 20.51
N ASP A 89 -10.11 16.99 20.40
CA ASP A 89 -8.84 17.73 20.55
C ASP A 89 -8.64 18.82 19.46
N PHE A 90 -9.40 18.77 18.39
CA PHE A 90 -9.38 19.69 17.25
C PHE A 90 -10.28 20.93 17.41
N VAL A 91 -11.01 21.06 18.52
CA VAL A 91 -11.87 22.23 18.81
C VAL A 91 -11.69 22.71 20.24
N THR A 92 -11.90 24.02 20.47
CA THR A 92 -11.86 24.60 21.82
C THR A 92 -13.21 24.43 22.50
N PHE A 93 -13.21 23.92 23.75
CA PHE A 93 -14.43 23.82 24.55
C PHE A 93 -14.79 25.17 25.17
N ASN A 94 -16.07 25.57 25.01
CA ASN A 94 -16.62 26.78 25.63
C ASN A 94 -18.09 26.56 25.99
N LYS A 95 -18.46 26.77 27.27
CA LYS A 95 -19.85 26.63 27.72
C LYS A 95 -20.85 27.53 26.99
N LYS A 96 -20.38 28.67 26.46
CA LYS A 96 -21.16 29.61 25.65
C LYS A 96 -20.93 29.45 24.15
N GLY A 97 -20.12 28.49 23.74
CA GLY A 97 -19.83 28.23 22.35
C GLY A 97 -21.00 27.56 21.58
N VAL A 98 -20.74 27.28 20.33
CA VAL A 98 -21.70 26.61 19.45
C VAL A 98 -22.07 25.24 20.02
N LYS A 99 -23.36 24.94 20.04
CA LYS A 99 -23.83 23.63 20.50
C LYS A 99 -23.34 22.52 19.57
N LEU A 100 -22.60 21.55 20.09
CA LEU A 100 -22.25 20.28 19.45
C LEU A 100 -22.99 19.14 20.17
N SER A 101 -23.98 18.55 19.53
CA SER A 101 -24.76 17.44 20.08
C SER A 101 -24.32 16.12 19.46
N VAL A 102 -23.92 15.15 20.30
CA VAL A 102 -23.54 13.81 19.89
C VAL A 102 -24.42 12.78 20.60
N ASP A 103 -25.01 11.86 19.83
CA ASP A 103 -25.88 10.81 20.34
C ASP A 103 -25.75 9.55 19.48
N PHE A 104 -26.08 8.37 20.00
CA PHE A 104 -26.12 7.13 19.24
C PHE A 104 -27.09 6.11 19.86
N GLY A 105 -27.38 5.07 19.09
CA GLY A 105 -28.18 3.93 19.50
C GLY A 105 -29.47 3.79 18.68
N SER A 106 -30.06 2.60 18.71
CA SER A 106 -31.16 2.19 17.81
C SER A 106 -32.38 3.10 17.80
N LYS A 107 -32.78 3.64 18.95
CA LYS A 107 -33.94 4.53 19.05
C LYS A 107 -33.71 5.90 18.42
N VAL A 108 -32.55 6.51 18.69
CA VAL A 108 -32.23 7.84 18.14
C VAL A 108 -31.87 7.74 16.68
N SER A 109 -31.12 6.72 16.26
CA SER A 109 -30.77 6.50 14.86
C SER A 109 -32.02 6.32 13.98
N ALA A 110 -32.98 5.50 14.42
CA ALA A 110 -34.25 5.32 13.72
C ALA A 110 -35.04 6.63 13.60
N LYS A 111 -35.08 7.47 14.65
CA LYS A 111 -35.73 8.78 14.63
C LYS A 111 -35.14 9.73 13.58
N TYR A 112 -33.83 9.67 13.37
CA TYR A 112 -33.13 10.53 12.41
C TYR A 112 -32.87 9.87 11.05
N GLY A 113 -33.36 8.64 10.83
CA GLY A 113 -33.23 7.92 9.57
C GLY A 113 -31.80 7.49 9.25
N VAL A 114 -30.99 7.23 10.29
CA VAL A 114 -29.63 6.68 10.12
C VAL A 114 -29.74 5.24 9.68
N LYS A 115 -28.95 4.84 8.68
CA LYS A 115 -28.93 3.47 8.17
C LYS A 115 -28.56 2.48 9.29
N SER A 116 -29.22 1.34 9.35
CA SER A 116 -29.01 0.31 10.39
C SER A 116 -27.78 -0.55 10.10
N VAL A 117 -26.61 0.09 10.00
CA VAL A 117 -25.29 -0.52 9.75
C VAL A 117 -24.31 0.04 10.77
N SER A 118 -23.45 -0.82 11.33
CA SER A 118 -22.39 -0.37 12.25
C SER A 118 -21.48 0.65 11.58
N GLY A 119 -21.26 1.78 12.26
CA GLY A 119 -20.48 2.89 11.73
C GLY A 119 -21.29 3.93 10.93
N ALA A 120 -22.58 3.68 10.66
CA ALA A 120 -23.42 4.65 9.98
C ALA A 120 -23.73 5.87 10.88
N TYR A 121 -23.79 7.05 10.27
CA TYR A 121 -24.11 8.28 11.00
C TYR A 121 -24.84 9.30 10.11
N ARG A 122 -25.49 10.22 10.77
CA ARG A 122 -25.99 11.46 10.16
C ARG A 122 -25.39 12.66 10.86
N MET A 123 -24.90 13.61 10.09
CA MET A 123 -24.39 14.89 10.59
C MET A 123 -25.16 16.04 9.97
N ASN A 124 -25.47 17.05 10.79
CA ASN A 124 -26.03 18.32 10.34
C ASN A 124 -25.26 19.48 10.97
N ILE A 125 -24.77 20.38 10.13
CA ILE A 125 -24.20 21.69 10.52
C ILE A 125 -25.14 22.76 9.99
N GLY A 126 -25.70 23.56 10.85
CA GLY A 126 -26.65 24.62 10.48
C GLY A 126 -26.69 25.72 11.52
N LYS A 127 -27.61 26.69 11.35
CA LYS A 127 -27.75 27.86 12.22
C LYS A 127 -27.93 27.55 13.72
N ASN A 128 -28.40 26.34 14.05
CA ASN A 128 -28.67 25.91 15.43
C ASN A 128 -27.49 25.15 16.06
N GLY A 129 -26.37 25.04 15.36
CA GLY A 129 -25.17 24.30 15.77
C GLY A 129 -24.92 23.03 14.99
N ILE A 130 -24.22 22.09 15.62
CA ILE A 130 -23.76 20.83 15.05
C ILE A 130 -24.49 19.69 15.73
N SER A 131 -25.01 18.76 14.94
CA SER A 131 -25.66 17.52 15.43
C SER A 131 -25.08 16.31 14.73
N ILE A 132 -24.64 15.32 15.50
CA ILE A 132 -24.13 14.02 15.02
C ILE A 132 -24.96 12.93 15.70
N VAL A 133 -25.51 12.02 14.90
CA VAL A 133 -26.26 10.85 15.38
C VAL A 133 -25.69 9.62 14.71
N GLY A 134 -25.10 8.71 15.50
CA GLY A 134 -24.61 7.43 15.04
C GLY A 134 -25.65 6.31 15.19
N TYR A 135 -25.59 5.30 14.33
CA TYR A 135 -26.29 4.04 14.56
C TYR A 135 -25.81 3.37 15.85
N ASP A 136 -24.51 3.39 16.04
CA ASP A 136 -23.80 2.91 17.24
C ASP A 136 -22.70 3.91 17.66
N GLU A 137 -21.91 3.57 18.66
CA GLU A 137 -20.80 4.40 19.14
C GLU A 137 -19.77 4.68 18.01
N ARG A 138 -19.49 3.66 17.18
CA ARG A 138 -18.57 3.75 16.06
C ARG A 138 -19.07 4.77 15.02
N GLY A 139 -20.37 4.75 14.70
CA GLY A 139 -20.98 5.73 13.81
C GLY A 139 -20.88 7.17 14.33
N ALA A 140 -21.15 7.39 15.62
CA ALA A 140 -20.97 8.71 16.24
C ALA A 140 -19.51 9.19 16.18
N PHE A 141 -18.56 8.31 16.46
CA PHE A 141 -17.13 8.59 16.33
C PHE A 141 -16.74 8.97 14.89
N TYR A 142 -17.23 8.25 13.89
CA TYR A 142 -16.96 8.55 12.47
C TYR A 142 -17.57 9.88 12.03
N GLY A 143 -18.72 10.25 12.57
CA GLY A 143 -19.27 11.59 12.40
C GLY A 143 -18.36 12.67 12.97
N LEU A 144 -17.71 12.42 14.13
CA LEU A 144 -16.73 13.34 14.70
C LEU A 144 -15.45 13.41 13.86
N GLN A 145 -14.98 12.30 13.25
CA GLN A 145 -13.83 12.33 12.34
C GLN A 145 -14.16 13.15 11.06
N THR A 146 -15.38 13.08 10.57
CA THR A 146 -15.83 13.95 9.48
C THR A 146 -15.87 15.42 9.90
N LEU A 147 -16.35 15.72 11.10
CA LEU A 147 -16.29 17.08 11.66
C LEU A 147 -14.84 17.57 11.79
N ARG A 148 -13.91 16.73 12.26
CA ARG A 148 -12.48 17.04 12.33
C ARG A 148 -11.95 17.50 10.98
N GLN A 149 -12.20 16.72 9.93
CA GLN A 149 -11.73 17.05 8.57
C GLN A 149 -12.32 18.37 8.06
N LEU A 150 -13.59 18.66 8.36
CA LEU A 150 -14.21 19.94 8.03
C LEU A 150 -13.58 21.11 8.79
N VAL A 151 -13.26 20.93 10.07
CA VAL A 151 -12.60 21.97 10.87
C VAL A 151 -11.18 22.20 10.36
N GLU A 152 -10.41 21.13 10.12
CA GLU A 152 -9.02 21.20 9.64
C GLU A 152 -8.94 21.87 8.25
N SER A 153 -9.89 21.61 7.34
CA SER A 153 -9.89 22.16 5.99
C SER A 153 -10.50 23.56 5.86
N SER A 154 -11.56 23.86 6.62
CA SER A 154 -12.36 25.08 6.46
C SER A 154 -12.14 26.06 7.60
N ALA A 155 -12.34 25.64 8.85
CA ALA A 155 -12.35 26.53 10.00
C ALA A 155 -10.97 26.98 10.46
N THR A 156 -9.91 26.26 10.08
CA THR A 156 -8.52 26.64 10.40
C THR A 156 -8.14 28.02 9.84
N VAL A 157 -8.74 28.39 8.72
CA VAL A 157 -8.46 29.68 8.04
C VAL A 157 -9.48 30.75 8.39
N THR A 158 -10.77 30.39 8.48
CA THR A 158 -11.90 31.36 8.60
C THR A 158 -12.57 31.34 9.97
N GLY A 159 -12.39 30.29 10.78
CA GLY A 159 -13.18 30.06 12.00
C GLY A 159 -14.61 29.63 11.72
N GLU A 160 -14.99 29.38 10.46
CA GLU A 160 -16.35 29.09 10.02
C GLU A 160 -16.47 27.71 9.36
N LEU A 161 -17.56 27.03 9.62
CA LEU A 161 -17.95 25.80 8.95
C LEU A 161 -19.09 26.05 7.96
N PRO A 162 -19.09 25.41 6.79
CA PRO A 162 -20.23 25.46 5.89
C PRO A 162 -21.44 24.76 6.49
N TYR A 163 -22.67 25.23 6.19
CA TYR A 163 -23.83 24.43 6.49
C TYR A 163 -23.87 23.21 5.59
N VAL A 164 -24.00 22.04 6.21
CA VAL A 164 -23.93 20.77 5.49
C VAL A 164 -24.81 19.71 6.16
N GLU A 165 -25.44 18.88 5.33
CA GLU A 165 -26.09 17.65 5.77
C GLU A 165 -25.35 16.46 5.17
N ILE A 166 -24.99 15.49 6.01
CA ILE A 166 -24.30 14.26 5.60
C ILE A 166 -25.09 13.07 6.13
N ASP A 167 -25.45 12.13 5.23
CA ASP A 167 -25.91 10.79 5.57
C ASP A 167 -24.88 9.80 5.06
N ASP A 168 -24.26 9.03 5.96
CA ASP A 168 -23.08 8.28 5.60
C ASP A 168 -22.98 6.92 6.34
N TYR A 169 -22.34 5.96 5.72
CA TYR A 169 -22.20 4.60 6.22
C TYR A 169 -21.12 3.84 5.47
N PRO A 170 -20.49 2.79 6.03
CA PRO A 170 -19.56 1.96 5.27
C PRO A 170 -20.27 0.96 4.36
N ASP A 171 -19.75 0.74 3.15
CA ASP A 171 -20.21 -0.34 2.28
C ASP A 171 -19.71 -1.71 2.77
N LEU A 172 -18.47 -1.80 3.24
CA LEU A 172 -17.89 -3.05 3.73
C LEU A 172 -17.83 -3.13 5.25
N LYS A 173 -18.08 -4.33 5.77
CA LYS A 173 -18.05 -4.65 7.21
C LYS A 173 -16.64 -4.46 7.78
N TYR A 174 -15.61 -5.01 7.11
CA TYR A 174 -14.23 -4.93 7.53
C TYR A 174 -13.42 -4.04 6.58
N ARG A 175 -12.74 -3.06 7.12
CA ARG A 175 -11.94 -2.04 6.42
C ARG A 175 -10.62 -1.95 7.15
N GLY A 176 -9.68 -2.80 6.74
CA GLY A 176 -8.54 -3.08 7.60
C GLY A 176 -7.20 -3.11 6.91
N VAL A 177 -6.23 -3.36 7.76
CA VAL A 177 -4.83 -3.53 7.42
C VAL A 177 -4.34 -4.80 8.10
N VAL A 178 -3.56 -5.61 7.40
CA VAL A 178 -2.85 -6.74 7.96
C VAL A 178 -1.35 -6.47 7.94
N GLU A 179 -0.71 -6.45 9.12
CA GLU A 179 0.75 -6.47 9.24
C GLU A 179 1.21 -7.89 9.02
N GLY A 180 1.30 -8.29 7.75
CA GLY A 180 1.60 -9.66 7.33
C GLY A 180 2.75 -9.77 6.33
N PHE A 181 3.43 -8.66 6.02
CA PHE A 181 4.55 -8.59 5.09
C PHE A 181 5.83 -9.22 5.67
N TYR A 182 6.70 -9.67 4.77
CA TYR A 182 8.07 -10.04 5.10
C TYR A 182 8.97 -8.81 5.09
N GLY A 183 9.95 -8.76 6.00
CA GLY A 183 10.89 -7.65 6.07
C GLY A 183 11.09 -7.13 7.48
N THR A 184 11.34 -5.83 7.61
CA THR A 184 11.48 -5.17 8.91
C THR A 184 10.10 -4.81 9.45
N PRO A 185 9.68 -5.37 10.60
CA PRO A 185 8.38 -5.03 11.18
C PRO A 185 8.34 -3.56 11.58
N TRP A 186 7.15 -3.01 11.63
CA TRP A 186 6.97 -1.64 12.07
C TRP A 186 7.41 -1.41 13.50
N SER A 187 8.01 -0.25 13.77
CA SER A 187 8.26 0.17 15.15
C SER A 187 6.95 0.40 15.91
N HIS A 188 7.02 0.42 17.22
CA HIS A 188 5.86 0.72 18.07
C HIS A 188 5.24 2.09 17.72
N GLU A 189 6.08 3.10 17.48
CA GLU A 189 5.66 4.45 17.12
C GLU A 189 4.94 4.48 15.76
N VAL A 190 5.44 3.74 14.77
CA VAL A 190 4.78 3.63 13.46
C VAL A 190 3.41 2.96 13.59
N ARG A 191 3.32 1.87 14.38
CA ARG A 191 2.03 1.21 14.66
C ARG A 191 1.04 2.17 15.32
N MET A 192 1.46 2.93 16.34
CA MET A 192 0.62 3.92 16.99
C MET A 192 0.14 4.99 16.00
N SER A 193 1.05 5.53 15.19
CA SER A 193 0.73 6.51 14.14
C SER A 193 -0.24 6.00 13.08
N LEU A 194 -0.13 4.71 12.71
CA LEU A 194 -1.05 4.06 11.78
C LEU A 194 -2.43 3.84 12.41
N ILE A 195 -2.51 3.47 13.69
CA ILE A 195 -3.79 3.28 14.40
C ILE A 195 -4.56 4.61 14.46
N ASP A 196 -3.88 5.73 14.73
CA ASP A 196 -4.51 7.05 14.70
C ASP A 196 -5.00 7.41 13.29
N PHE A 197 -4.22 7.08 12.26
CA PHE A 197 -4.63 7.21 10.86
C PHE A 197 -5.87 6.37 10.54
N TYR A 198 -5.92 5.11 11.01
CA TYR A 198 -7.09 4.25 10.79
C TYR A 198 -8.35 4.86 11.39
N GLY A 199 -8.30 5.35 12.62
CA GLY A 199 -9.42 6.02 13.27
C GLY A 199 -9.89 7.26 12.50
N LYS A 200 -8.95 8.14 12.11
CA LYS A 200 -9.24 9.37 11.35
C LYS A 200 -9.96 9.07 10.04
N PHE A 201 -9.54 8.02 9.32
CA PHE A 201 -10.09 7.65 8.00
C PHE A 201 -11.06 6.47 8.06
N LYS A 202 -11.68 6.23 9.23
CA LYS A 202 -12.81 5.31 9.41
C LYS A 202 -12.52 3.85 9.04
N MET A 203 -11.24 3.44 9.05
CA MET A 203 -10.85 2.03 9.03
C MET A 203 -11.12 1.42 10.40
N ASN A 204 -11.44 0.12 10.45
CA ASN A 204 -11.93 -0.49 11.68
C ASN A 204 -11.25 -1.80 12.09
N SER A 205 -10.21 -2.22 11.39
CA SER A 205 -9.56 -3.50 11.67
C SER A 205 -8.05 -3.40 11.46
N TYR A 206 -7.27 -3.77 12.47
CA TYR A 206 -5.83 -3.91 12.40
C TYR A 206 -5.45 -5.33 12.81
N LEU A 207 -5.02 -6.14 11.81
CA LEU A 207 -4.59 -7.51 12.02
C LEU A 207 -3.08 -7.53 12.31
N TYR A 208 -2.77 -7.90 13.55
CA TYR A 208 -1.41 -8.02 14.04
C TYR A 208 -0.88 -9.43 13.80
N GLY A 209 -0.03 -9.59 12.81
CA GLY A 209 0.59 -10.86 12.43
C GLY A 209 1.97 -10.67 11.79
N PRO A 210 2.90 -9.88 12.42
CA PRO A 210 4.22 -9.63 11.86
C PRO A 210 5.03 -10.92 11.76
N LYS A 211 5.58 -11.19 10.57
CA LYS A 211 6.24 -12.47 10.21
C LYS A 211 7.46 -12.81 11.06
N ASP A 212 8.06 -11.84 11.74
CA ASP A 212 9.23 -12.03 12.61
C ASP A 212 8.88 -12.08 14.11
N ASP A 213 7.60 -12.03 14.47
CA ASP A 213 7.16 -12.24 15.85
C ASP A 213 7.12 -13.75 16.18
N PRO A 214 8.10 -14.27 16.96
CA PRO A 214 8.17 -15.70 17.25
C PRO A 214 7.08 -16.17 18.24
N TYR A 215 6.35 -15.24 18.87
CA TYR A 215 5.30 -15.55 19.84
C TYR A 215 3.91 -15.62 19.24
N HIS A 216 3.75 -15.11 18.02
CA HIS A 216 2.54 -15.33 17.23
C HIS A 216 2.72 -16.52 16.26
N SER A 217 3.97 -16.92 15.97
CA SER A 217 4.31 -17.98 15.02
C SER A 217 5.30 -18.99 15.63
N CYS A 218 5.75 -19.95 14.82
CA CYS A 218 6.83 -20.88 15.17
C CYS A 218 8.14 -20.11 15.46
N PRO A 219 8.91 -20.47 16.51
CA PRO A 219 8.72 -21.67 17.34
C PRO A 219 7.95 -21.43 18.65
N ASN A 220 7.63 -20.19 19.01
CA ASN A 220 7.22 -19.84 20.38
C ASN A 220 5.72 -19.52 20.52
N TRP A 221 4.89 -19.83 19.52
CA TRP A 221 3.45 -19.51 19.59
C TRP A 221 2.73 -20.15 20.80
N ARG A 222 3.31 -21.24 21.35
CA ARG A 222 2.82 -21.92 22.57
C ARG A 222 3.14 -21.16 23.86
N LEU A 223 4.12 -20.23 23.81
CA LEU A 223 4.63 -19.51 25.00
C LEU A 223 3.92 -18.17 25.18
N PRO A 224 3.79 -17.69 26.43
CA PRO A 224 3.35 -16.31 26.67
C PRO A 224 4.35 -15.31 26.06
N TYR A 225 3.86 -14.11 25.74
CA TYR A 225 4.75 -13.00 25.41
C TYR A 225 5.58 -12.62 26.65
N PRO A 226 6.84 -12.21 26.47
CA PRO A 226 7.60 -11.55 27.52
C PRO A 226 6.89 -10.26 27.98
N GLU A 227 7.16 -9.83 29.21
CA GLU A 227 6.45 -8.72 29.84
C GLU A 227 6.48 -7.41 29.03
N LYS A 228 7.63 -7.09 28.45
CA LYS A 228 7.80 -5.88 27.62
C LYS A 228 6.94 -5.92 26.37
N GLU A 229 7.00 -7.02 25.64
CA GLU A 229 6.25 -7.23 24.41
C GLU A 229 4.74 -7.29 24.68
N ALA A 230 4.33 -7.94 25.76
CA ALA A 230 2.94 -7.94 26.22
C ALA A 230 2.47 -6.52 26.58
N GLY A 231 3.33 -5.72 27.22
CA GLY A 231 3.09 -4.30 27.52
C GLY A 231 2.87 -3.48 26.25
N ASN A 232 3.74 -3.63 25.24
CA ASN A 232 3.62 -2.95 23.95
C ASN A 232 2.31 -3.33 23.25
N ILE A 233 1.96 -4.62 23.22
CA ILE A 233 0.69 -5.10 22.62
C ILE A 233 -0.50 -4.47 23.36
N LYS A 234 -0.47 -4.39 24.68
CA LYS A 234 -1.53 -3.75 25.46
C LYS A 234 -1.71 -2.28 25.09
N GLU A 235 -0.63 -1.54 24.91
CA GLU A 235 -0.70 -0.14 24.46
C GLU A 235 -1.33 -0.01 23.05
N LEU A 236 -1.01 -0.92 22.11
CA LEU A 236 -1.65 -0.96 20.79
C LEU A 236 -3.15 -1.27 20.90
N ILE A 237 -3.55 -2.21 21.76
CA ILE A 237 -4.95 -2.53 22.02
C ILE A 237 -5.71 -1.29 22.52
N GLU A 238 -5.15 -0.56 23.48
CA GLU A 238 -5.78 0.64 24.02
C GLU A 238 -5.83 1.77 22.96
N ALA A 239 -4.81 1.91 22.13
CA ALA A 239 -4.84 2.86 21.02
C ALA A 239 -5.93 2.49 19.98
N CYS A 240 -6.04 1.21 19.62
CA CYS A 240 -7.11 0.72 18.73
C CYS A 240 -8.49 1.00 19.33
N LYS A 241 -8.68 0.75 20.62
CA LYS A 241 -9.95 1.01 21.31
C LYS A 241 -10.32 2.50 21.29
N ARG A 242 -9.38 3.41 21.57
CA ARG A 242 -9.61 4.86 21.46
C ARG A 242 -10.02 5.27 20.06
N ASN A 243 -9.45 4.64 19.04
CA ASN A 243 -9.73 4.91 17.63
C ASN A 243 -10.91 4.08 17.05
N ARG A 244 -11.60 3.29 17.88
CA ARG A 244 -12.71 2.38 17.47
C ARG A 244 -12.28 1.42 16.37
N VAL A 245 -11.03 0.98 16.42
CA VAL A 245 -10.42 -0.04 15.57
C VAL A 245 -10.37 -1.37 16.33
N ASP A 246 -10.73 -2.46 15.69
CA ASP A 246 -10.56 -3.78 16.26
C ASP A 246 -9.09 -4.20 16.14
N PHE A 247 -8.41 -4.40 17.28
CA PHE A 247 -7.11 -5.05 17.30
C PHE A 247 -7.34 -6.55 17.13
N VAL A 248 -7.00 -7.09 15.96
CA VAL A 248 -7.14 -8.51 15.64
C VAL A 248 -5.79 -9.19 15.86
N TRP A 249 -5.67 -9.97 16.91
CA TRP A 249 -4.45 -10.72 17.13
C TRP A 249 -4.46 -11.99 16.29
N ALA A 250 -3.45 -12.16 15.42
CA ALA A 250 -3.29 -13.33 14.60
C ALA A 250 -2.31 -14.33 15.22
N ILE A 251 -2.54 -15.64 15.00
CA ILE A 251 -1.58 -16.70 15.31
C ILE A 251 -1.34 -17.55 14.08
N HIS A 252 -0.08 -17.99 13.90
CA HIS A 252 0.37 -18.76 12.75
C HIS A 252 1.03 -20.07 13.21
N PRO A 253 0.23 -21.08 13.66
CA PRO A 253 0.75 -22.29 14.26
C PRO A 253 1.12 -23.38 13.23
N GLY A 254 0.79 -23.18 11.94
CA GLY A 254 0.73 -24.22 10.93
C GLY A 254 2.05 -24.93 10.61
N GLN A 255 3.19 -24.31 10.88
CA GLN A 255 4.50 -24.92 10.60
C GLN A 255 4.83 -26.14 11.48
N ASP A 256 4.33 -26.17 12.72
CA ASP A 256 4.73 -27.20 13.70
C ASP A 256 3.59 -27.71 14.59
N ILE A 257 2.33 -27.39 14.26
CA ILE A 257 1.16 -27.88 14.98
C ILE A 257 1.03 -29.41 14.88
N LYS A 258 0.79 -30.08 16.01
CA LYS A 258 0.76 -31.54 16.09
C LYS A 258 -0.65 -32.13 16.07
N TRP A 259 -1.68 -31.37 15.87
CA TRP A 259 -3.07 -31.83 15.81
C TRP A 259 -3.49 -32.77 16.96
N ASN A 260 -3.02 -32.51 18.18
CA ASN A 260 -3.32 -33.26 19.39
C ASN A 260 -3.96 -32.35 20.45
N GLU A 261 -4.42 -32.94 21.54
CA GLU A 261 -5.05 -32.17 22.62
C GLU A 261 -4.09 -31.21 23.32
N GLU A 262 -2.82 -31.56 23.43
CA GLU A 262 -1.78 -30.70 24.04
C GLU A 262 -1.64 -29.38 23.30
N ASP A 263 -1.50 -29.44 21.96
CA ASP A 263 -1.38 -28.23 21.14
C ASP A 263 -2.69 -27.44 21.10
N TYR A 264 -3.84 -28.13 21.13
CA TYR A 264 -5.13 -27.44 21.27
C TYR A 264 -5.21 -26.65 22.59
N GLN A 265 -4.80 -27.23 23.71
CA GLN A 265 -4.79 -26.54 25.00
C GLN A 265 -3.78 -25.40 25.02
N ASN A 266 -2.60 -25.54 24.40
CA ASN A 266 -1.63 -24.49 24.25
C ASN A 266 -2.23 -23.29 23.47
N LEU A 267 -2.98 -23.56 22.40
CA LEU A 267 -3.64 -22.55 21.60
C LEU A 267 -4.75 -21.82 22.41
N VAL A 268 -5.61 -22.56 23.10
CA VAL A 268 -6.65 -21.98 23.97
C VAL A 268 -6.02 -21.15 25.10
N ASN A 269 -4.96 -21.64 25.71
CA ASN A 269 -4.23 -20.89 26.74
C ASN A 269 -3.65 -19.58 26.18
N LYS A 270 -3.05 -19.62 25.00
CA LYS A 270 -2.54 -18.43 24.33
C LYS A 270 -3.66 -17.42 24.02
N PHE A 271 -4.79 -17.89 23.53
CA PHE A 271 -5.95 -17.04 23.27
C PHE A 271 -6.49 -16.39 24.56
N ASN A 272 -6.52 -17.13 25.67
CA ASN A 272 -6.92 -16.58 26.95
C ASN A 272 -5.93 -15.50 27.42
N LEU A 273 -4.62 -15.70 27.29
CA LEU A 273 -3.61 -14.67 27.63
C LEU A 273 -3.83 -13.39 26.81
N MET A 274 -4.09 -13.52 25.50
CA MET A 274 -4.35 -12.36 24.65
C MET A 274 -5.69 -11.69 24.97
N TYR A 275 -6.73 -12.49 25.29
CA TYR A 275 -8.01 -11.98 25.76
C TYR A 275 -7.88 -11.18 27.06
N ASP A 276 -7.06 -11.65 27.99
CA ASP A 276 -6.80 -10.98 29.29
C ASP A 276 -6.00 -9.67 29.08
N LEU A 277 -5.19 -9.57 28.03
CA LEU A 277 -4.56 -8.31 27.60
C LEU A 277 -5.57 -7.31 26.99
N GLY A 278 -6.77 -7.77 26.61
CA GLY A 278 -7.82 -6.93 26.06
C GLY A 278 -8.21 -7.22 24.60
N VAL A 279 -7.59 -8.21 23.96
CA VAL A 279 -7.94 -8.62 22.58
C VAL A 279 -9.38 -9.16 22.53
N ARG A 280 -10.15 -8.74 21.52
CA ARG A 280 -11.54 -9.17 21.31
C ARG A 280 -11.83 -9.67 19.89
N ALA A 281 -10.81 -9.67 19.01
CA ALA A 281 -10.88 -10.26 17.68
C ALA A 281 -9.62 -11.07 17.41
N PHE A 282 -9.76 -12.21 16.75
CA PHE A 282 -8.69 -13.17 16.58
C PHE A 282 -8.60 -13.68 15.13
N ALA A 283 -7.39 -14.08 14.72
CA ALA A 283 -7.15 -14.71 13.44
C ALA A 283 -6.24 -15.93 13.58
N LEU A 284 -6.47 -16.94 12.73
CA LEU A 284 -5.53 -18.05 12.52
C LEU A 284 -5.02 -17.98 11.09
N PHE A 285 -3.69 -18.03 10.94
CA PHE A 285 -3.04 -18.02 9.65
C PHE A 285 -2.43 -19.38 9.34
N PHE A 286 -2.72 -19.90 8.16
CA PHE A 286 -2.16 -21.13 7.60
C PHE A 286 -1.56 -20.90 6.21
N ASP A 287 -1.25 -19.62 5.90
CA ASP A 287 -0.53 -19.23 4.70
C ASP A 287 0.94 -19.66 4.76
N ASP A 288 1.54 -19.90 3.60
CA ASP A 288 2.99 -20.17 3.42
C ASP A 288 3.54 -21.32 4.26
N ILE A 289 2.74 -22.35 4.50
CA ILE A 289 3.11 -23.54 5.26
C ILE A 289 3.20 -24.79 4.39
N SER A 290 3.77 -25.85 4.94
CA SER A 290 3.87 -27.16 4.30
C SER A 290 3.62 -28.30 5.29
N GLY A 291 3.44 -29.53 4.79
CA GLY A 291 3.28 -30.72 5.59
C GLY A 291 1.91 -30.84 6.23
N GLU A 292 1.85 -31.43 7.43
CA GLU A 292 0.59 -31.77 8.12
C GLU A 292 -0.26 -30.54 8.50
N GLY A 293 0.35 -29.38 8.63
CA GLY A 293 -0.37 -28.13 8.92
C GLY A 293 -1.34 -27.73 7.83
N THR A 294 -1.14 -28.19 6.59
CA THR A 294 -1.97 -27.83 5.42
C THR A 294 -3.30 -28.59 5.33
N ASN A 295 -3.55 -29.53 6.23
CA ASN A 295 -4.75 -30.37 6.16
C ASN A 295 -6.04 -29.58 6.44
N PRO A 296 -6.90 -29.33 5.44
CA PRO A 296 -8.05 -28.45 5.58
C PRO A 296 -9.13 -29.00 6.52
N VAL A 297 -9.27 -30.33 6.65
CA VAL A 297 -10.20 -30.94 7.58
C VAL A 297 -9.79 -30.64 9.02
N LYS A 298 -8.51 -30.86 9.35
CA LYS A 298 -7.97 -30.55 10.68
C LYS A 298 -8.02 -29.05 10.99
N GLN A 299 -7.75 -28.19 9.99
CA GLN A 299 -7.89 -26.73 10.12
C GLN A 299 -9.33 -26.33 10.47
N THR A 300 -10.33 -26.84 9.75
CA THR A 300 -11.73 -26.49 9.99
C THR A 300 -12.27 -27.09 11.30
N GLU A 301 -11.86 -28.30 11.68
CA GLU A 301 -12.18 -28.91 12.99
C GLU A 301 -11.63 -28.05 14.15
N LEU A 302 -10.37 -27.61 14.06
CA LEU A 302 -9.74 -26.73 15.04
C LEU A 302 -10.49 -25.41 15.19
N LEU A 303 -10.79 -24.75 14.06
CA LEU A 303 -11.48 -23.46 14.01
C LEU A 303 -12.90 -23.56 14.59
N ASN A 304 -13.65 -24.61 14.24
CA ASN A 304 -14.98 -24.85 14.77
C ASN A 304 -14.95 -25.11 16.28
N ARG A 305 -13.97 -25.88 16.74
CA ARG A 305 -13.77 -26.15 18.17
C ARG A 305 -13.43 -24.87 18.93
N LEU A 306 -12.51 -24.04 18.41
CA LEU A 306 -12.20 -22.72 19.00
C LEU A 306 -13.42 -21.79 19.02
N THR A 307 -14.19 -21.78 17.96
CA THR A 307 -15.43 -20.98 17.92
C THR A 307 -16.38 -21.39 19.02
N LYS A 308 -16.58 -22.70 19.27
CA LYS A 308 -17.42 -23.20 20.32
C LYS A 308 -16.85 -22.94 21.72
N ASP A 309 -15.62 -23.39 21.94
CA ASP A 309 -15.01 -23.50 23.27
C ASP A 309 -14.43 -22.17 23.77
N PHE A 310 -14.08 -21.25 22.87
CA PHE A 310 -13.52 -19.94 23.20
C PHE A 310 -14.44 -18.80 22.77
N VAL A 311 -14.69 -18.60 21.48
CA VAL A 311 -15.41 -17.41 20.98
C VAL A 311 -16.82 -17.32 21.60
N LYS A 312 -17.61 -18.38 21.48
CA LYS A 312 -18.99 -18.40 22.02
C LYS A 312 -19.04 -18.46 23.55
N SER A 313 -18.02 -19.06 24.18
CA SER A 313 -17.95 -19.14 25.65
C SER A 313 -17.64 -17.83 26.33
N LYS A 314 -16.82 -16.96 25.69
CA LYS A 314 -16.50 -15.62 26.21
C LYS A 314 -17.65 -14.64 26.05
N GLY A 315 -18.41 -14.74 24.96
CA GLY A 315 -19.61 -13.95 24.69
C GLY A 315 -19.35 -12.51 24.20
N ASP A 316 -18.13 -11.99 24.34
CA ASP A 316 -17.71 -10.66 23.91
C ASP A 316 -16.52 -10.67 22.93
N VAL A 317 -16.13 -11.84 22.44
CA VAL A 317 -15.22 -11.97 21.29
C VAL A 317 -16.00 -11.61 20.03
N ALA A 318 -15.52 -10.60 19.30
CA ALA A 318 -16.24 -10.00 18.18
C ALA A 318 -16.30 -10.93 16.95
N TYR A 319 -15.15 -11.55 16.59
CA TYR A 319 -15.07 -12.50 15.47
C TYR A 319 -13.77 -13.30 15.49
N LEU A 320 -13.78 -14.36 14.70
CA LEU A 320 -12.63 -15.16 14.31
C LEU A 320 -12.51 -15.13 12.79
N THR A 321 -11.30 -15.02 12.26
CA THR A 321 -11.01 -15.08 10.82
C THR A 321 -9.87 -16.05 10.54
N VAL A 322 -9.79 -16.56 9.33
CA VAL A 322 -8.77 -17.53 8.93
C VAL A 322 -8.17 -17.18 7.57
N CYS A 323 -6.85 -17.27 7.47
CA CYS A 323 -6.17 -17.36 6.17
C CYS A 323 -5.93 -18.85 5.89
N PRO A 324 -6.59 -19.46 4.89
CA PRO A 324 -6.37 -20.84 4.53
C PRO A 324 -5.00 -21.03 3.85
N THR A 325 -4.49 -22.25 3.77
CA THR A 325 -3.27 -22.53 3.01
C THR A 325 -3.47 -22.25 1.52
N ASP A 326 -4.64 -22.59 0.98
CA ASP A 326 -5.01 -22.30 -0.41
C ASP A 326 -5.66 -20.91 -0.53
N TYR A 327 -4.93 -19.86 -0.18
CA TYR A 327 -5.41 -18.48 -0.15
C TYR A 327 -5.40 -17.78 -1.51
N SER A 328 -4.85 -18.41 -2.57
CA SER A 328 -4.77 -17.87 -3.93
C SER A 328 -5.19 -18.92 -4.95
N LYS A 329 -5.87 -18.51 -6.02
CA LYS A 329 -6.27 -19.40 -7.12
C LYS A 329 -5.07 -20.04 -7.84
N LEU A 330 -3.90 -19.40 -7.75
CA LEU A 330 -2.68 -19.85 -8.40
C LEU A 330 -2.31 -21.29 -8.04
N TRP A 331 -2.53 -21.69 -6.77
CA TRP A 331 -2.24 -23.05 -6.28
C TRP A 331 -3.42 -23.78 -5.67
N ALA A 332 -4.55 -23.13 -5.51
CA ALA A 332 -5.77 -23.78 -5.07
C ALA A 332 -6.26 -24.79 -6.12
N ASN A 333 -6.95 -25.82 -5.68
CA ASN A 333 -7.55 -26.81 -6.60
C ASN A 333 -8.47 -26.11 -7.61
N PRO A 334 -8.19 -26.20 -8.93
CA PRO A 334 -8.98 -25.52 -9.95
C PRO A 334 -10.41 -26.04 -10.08
N THR A 335 -10.67 -27.27 -9.61
CA THR A 335 -12.02 -27.85 -9.60
C THR A 335 -12.84 -27.35 -8.41
N PRO A 336 -14.19 -27.51 -8.42
CA PRO A 336 -15.01 -27.15 -7.26
C PRO A 336 -14.71 -27.93 -5.97
N GLN A 337 -13.94 -29.02 -6.09
CA GLN A 337 -13.49 -29.84 -4.95
C GLN A 337 -12.14 -29.34 -4.45
N GLY A 338 -11.79 -29.66 -3.22
CA GLY A 338 -10.51 -29.29 -2.64
C GLY A 338 -10.66 -28.63 -1.26
N SER A 339 -9.57 -28.05 -0.76
CA SER A 339 -9.52 -27.46 0.56
C SER A 339 -10.56 -26.35 0.78
N LEU A 340 -10.74 -25.46 -0.19
CA LEU A 340 -11.71 -24.37 -0.09
C LEU A 340 -13.16 -24.86 -0.04
N ALA A 341 -13.50 -25.96 -0.75
CA ALA A 341 -14.82 -26.58 -0.64
C ALA A 341 -15.05 -27.18 0.76
N ILE A 342 -14.03 -27.79 1.36
CA ILE A 342 -14.08 -28.28 2.74
C ILE A 342 -14.37 -27.12 3.70
N TYR A 343 -13.71 -25.98 3.53
CA TYR A 343 -14.01 -24.77 4.29
C TYR A 343 -15.48 -24.34 4.12
N GLY A 344 -15.97 -24.30 2.88
CA GLY A 344 -17.35 -23.93 2.60
C GLY A 344 -18.42 -24.89 3.18
N GLU A 345 -18.09 -26.17 3.30
CA GLU A 345 -19.02 -27.21 3.76
C GLU A 345 -19.00 -27.39 5.27
N THR A 346 -17.86 -27.21 5.92
CA THR A 346 -17.67 -27.64 7.31
C THR A 346 -17.36 -26.50 8.28
N LEU A 347 -16.85 -25.35 7.81
CA LEU A 347 -16.47 -24.24 8.68
C LEU A 347 -17.69 -23.50 9.23
N ASP A 348 -17.68 -23.19 10.54
CA ASP A 348 -18.74 -22.37 11.18
C ASP A 348 -18.94 -21.06 10.36
N PRO A 349 -20.20 -20.73 10.01
CA PRO A 349 -20.48 -19.57 9.14
C PRO A 349 -20.11 -18.22 9.75
N SER A 350 -19.82 -18.14 11.04
CA SER A 350 -19.36 -16.92 11.70
C SER A 350 -17.87 -16.61 11.48
N ILE A 351 -17.11 -17.55 10.90
CA ILE A 351 -15.67 -17.38 10.64
C ILE A 351 -15.48 -16.80 9.25
N GLU A 352 -14.79 -15.67 9.15
CA GLU A 352 -14.44 -15.06 7.87
C GLU A 352 -13.19 -15.72 7.27
N VAL A 353 -13.16 -15.85 5.93
CA VAL A 353 -12.10 -16.57 5.21
C VAL A 353 -11.38 -15.60 4.28
N PHE A 354 -10.05 -15.51 4.43
CA PHE A 354 -9.20 -14.68 3.57
C PHE A 354 -9.02 -15.28 2.19
N TRP A 355 -8.87 -14.38 1.23
CA TRP A 355 -8.54 -14.66 -0.17
C TRP A 355 -7.70 -13.55 -0.76
N THR A 356 -6.63 -13.89 -1.50
CA THR A 356 -5.75 -12.88 -2.13
C THR A 356 -6.06 -12.62 -3.60
N GLY A 357 -6.87 -13.46 -4.24
CA GLY A 357 -7.23 -13.32 -5.65
C GLY A 357 -6.70 -14.43 -6.54
N ASP A 358 -6.67 -14.18 -7.85
CA ASP A 358 -6.22 -15.16 -8.85
C ASP A 358 -4.74 -15.48 -8.71
N VAL A 359 -3.96 -14.52 -8.20
CA VAL A 359 -2.53 -14.63 -7.86
C VAL A 359 -2.29 -13.96 -6.50
N VAL A 360 -1.04 -13.97 -6.01
CA VAL A 360 -0.70 -13.40 -4.69
C VAL A 360 -0.91 -11.88 -4.67
N CYS A 361 -0.43 -11.19 -5.71
CA CYS A 361 -0.62 -9.76 -5.92
C CYS A 361 -1.66 -9.54 -7.01
N SER A 362 -2.94 -9.67 -6.67
CA SER A 362 -4.06 -9.66 -7.61
C SER A 362 -4.92 -8.41 -7.46
N ASP A 363 -5.49 -7.97 -8.58
CA ASP A 363 -6.57 -7.00 -8.56
C ASP A 363 -7.86 -7.66 -8.04
N LEU A 364 -8.72 -6.85 -7.45
CA LEU A 364 -10.02 -7.27 -6.93
C LEU A 364 -11.07 -7.18 -8.04
N THR A 365 -11.51 -8.33 -8.54
CA THR A 365 -12.48 -8.43 -9.63
C THR A 365 -13.70 -9.27 -9.23
N PRO A 366 -14.87 -9.06 -9.88
CA PRO A 366 -16.03 -9.92 -9.66
C PRO A 366 -15.73 -11.40 -9.91
N GLU A 367 -14.96 -11.72 -10.95
CA GLU A 367 -14.65 -13.08 -11.38
C GLU A 367 -13.86 -13.86 -10.31
N THR A 368 -12.87 -13.21 -9.67
CA THR A 368 -12.11 -13.87 -8.58
C THR A 368 -12.98 -14.12 -7.37
N LEU A 369 -13.90 -13.19 -7.05
CA LEU A 369 -14.84 -13.34 -5.93
C LEU A 369 -15.88 -14.43 -6.20
N ASP A 370 -16.48 -14.45 -7.38
CA ASP A 370 -17.40 -15.53 -7.79
C ASP A 370 -16.72 -16.90 -7.68
N TRP A 371 -15.46 -16.98 -8.11
CA TRP A 371 -14.69 -18.21 -8.06
C TRP A 371 -14.48 -18.70 -6.63
N VAL A 372 -14.06 -17.85 -5.71
CA VAL A 372 -13.80 -18.26 -4.32
C VAL A 372 -15.08 -18.40 -3.52
N ASN A 373 -16.05 -17.46 -3.65
CA ASN A 373 -17.28 -17.46 -2.87
C ASN A 373 -18.13 -18.71 -3.13
N SER A 374 -18.15 -19.19 -4.39
CA SER A 374 -18.82 -20.45 -4.74
C SER A 374 -18.24 -21.67 -4.00
N ARG A 375 -16.97 -21.63 -3.62
CA ARG A 375 -16.27 -22.69 -2.88
C ARG A 375 -16.42 -22.55 -1.38
N ILE A 376 -16.07 -21.37 -0.83
CA ILE A 376 -16.15 -21.13 0.62
C ILE A 376 -17.58 -20.85 1.13
N LYS A 377 -18.55 -20.68 0.23
CA LYS A 377 -19.99 -20.47 0.48
C LYS A 377 -20.29 -19.28 1.39
N ARG A 378 -19.51 -18.23 1.24
CA ARG A 378 -19.65 -16.93 1.92
C ARG A 378 -18.89 -15.84 1.17
N PRO A 379 -19.21 -14.54 1.37
CA PRO A 379 -18.37 -13.44 0.87
C PRO A 379 -16.96 -13.53 1.45
N ALA A 380 -15.94 -13.47 0.58
CA ALA A 380 -14.56 -13.55 1.02
C ALA A 380 -14.13 -12.29 1.78
N TYR A 381 -13.16 -12.44 2.68
CA TYR A 381 -12.40 -11.33 3.24
C TYR A 381 -11.13 -11.17 2.38
N PHE A 382 -11.07 -10.10 1.57
CA PHE A 382 -10.00 -9.94 0.61
C PHE A 382 -8.72 -9.48 1.30
N TRP A 383 -7.70 -10.36 1.36
CA TRP A 383 -6.34 -9.99 1.76
C TRP A 383 -5.63 -9.41 0.55
N TRP A 384 -5.56 -8.11 0.48
CA TRP A 384 -4.99 -7.44 -0.68
C TRP A 384 -3.52 -7.12 -0.50
N ASN A 385 -2.67 -7.80 -1.27
CA ASN A 385 -1.22 -7.60 -1.25
C ASN A 385 -0.82 -6.32 -2.00
N TYR A 386 -1.34 -5.20 -1.56
CA TYR A 386 -1.04 -3.85 -2.00
C TYR A 386 -1.13 -2.89 -0.79
N PRO A 387 -0.15 -1.98 -0.59
CA PRO A 387 1.04 -1.67 -1.37
C PRO A 387 2.30 -2.47 -0.98
N VAL A 388 2.19 -3.71 -0.53
CA VAL A 388 3.34 -4.51 -0.11
C VAL A 388 4.45 -4.53 -1.17
N THR A 389 5.70 -4.44 -0.72
CA THR A 389 6.91 -4.52 -1.57
C THR A 389 7.95 -5.49 -1.03
N ASP A 390 7.55 -6.47 -0.23
CA ASP A 390 8.46 -7.44 0.39
C ASP A 390 9.17 -8.34 -0.62
N TYR A 391 8.60 -8.54 -1.80
CA TYR A 391 9.18 -9.25 -2.94
C TYR A 391 10.10 -8.35 -3.81
N VAL A 392 10.06 -7.02 -3.64
CA VAL A 392 10.90 -6.02 -4.35
C VAL A 392 11.27 -4.84 -3.43
N ARG A 393 11.96 -5.13 -2.35
CA ARG A 393 12.22 -4.22 -1.22
C ARG A 393 13.00 -2.94 -1.57
N ASN A 394 13.54 -2.87 -2.78
CA ASN A 394 14.23 -1.70 -3.32
C ASN A 394 13.29 -0.68 -3.99
N ILE A 395 11.98 -0.91 -3.96
CA ILE A 395 10.95 -0.02 -4.52
C ILE A 395 10.02 0.45 -3.40
N ILE A 396 9.54 1.70 -3.53
CA ILE A 396 8.50 2.27 -2.69
C ILE A 396 7.30 2.64 -3.56
N LEU A 397 6.11 2.19 -3.19
CA LEU A 397 4.87 2.45 -3.92
C LEU A 397 4.18 3.71 -3.40
N GLN A 398 3.97 4.70 -4.27
CA GLN A 398 3.34 5.97 -3.92
C GLN A 398 2.26 6.39 -4.95
N GLY A 399 1.92 5.53 -5.88
CA GLY A 399 0.95 5.84 -6.94
C GLY A 399 -0.51 5.72 -6.51
N PRO A 400 -1.44 6.06 -7.42
CA PRO A 400 -2.87 5.84 -7.22
C PRO A 400 -3.21 4.37 -6.97
N VAL A 401 -4.25 4.14 -6.19
CA VAL A 401 -4.66 2.78 -5.79
C VAL A 401 -5.64 2.23 -6.83
N TYR A 402 -5.10 1.57 -7.82
CA TYR A 402 -5.85 0.87 -8.87
C TYR A 402 -6.17 -0.57 -8.48
N GLY A 403 -6.92 -1.26 -9.34
CA GLY A 403 -7.19 -2.69 -9.18
C GLY A 403 -8.33 -3.00 -8.20
N LEU A 404 -9.15 -2.02 -7.86
CA LEU A 404 -10.33 -2.17 -7.01
C LEU A 404 -11.60 -1.93 -7.84
N ASN A 405 -12.34 -2.98 -8.15
CA ASN A 405 -13.54 -2.88 -8.99
C ASN A 405 -14.69 -2.18 -8.26
N THR A 406 -15.28 -1.15 -8.88
CA THR A 406 -16.32 -0.29 -8.29
C THR A 406 -17.75 -0.79 -8.52
N SER A 407 -17.94 -1.96 -9.13
CA SER A 407 -19.26 -2.59 -9.28
C SER A 407 -19.60 -3.59 -8.16
N LEU A 408 -18.67 -3.84 -7.24
CA LEU A 408 -18.81 -4.77 -6.13
C LEU A 408 -19.63 -4.18 -4.97
N ASP A 409 -20.17 -5.05 -4.12
CA ASP A 409 -20.86 -4.66 -2.90
C ASP A 409 -20.63 -5.66 -1.74
N SER A 410 -21.32 -5.47 -0.63
CA SER A 410 -21.21 -6.31 0.57
C SER A 410 -21.71 -7.75 0.40
N ASN A 411 -22.37 -8.09 -0.72
CA ASN A 411 -22.73 -9.47 -1.02
C ASN A 411 -21.58 -10.22 -1.68
N ASP A 412 -20.67 -9.48 -2.34
CA ASP A 412 -19.51 -10.05 -3.03
C ASP A 412 -18.33 -10.28 -2.09
N LEU A 413 -18.08 -9.33 -1.15
CA LEU A 413 -17.00 -9.43 -0.18
C LEU A 413 -17.38 -8.81 1.17
N CYS A 414 -16.89 -9.39 2.26
CA CYS A 414 -17.18 -8.89 3.59
C CYS A 414 -16.21 -7.77 4.03
N GLY A 415 -15.07 -7.64 3.40
CA GLY A 415 -14.07 -6.63 3.74
C GLY A 415 -12.77 -6.74 2.94
N ILE A 416 -11.90 -5.75 3.14
CA ILE A 416 -10.52 -5.74 2.65
C ILE A 416 -9.56 -5.57 3.82
N ALA A 417 -8.52 -6.41 3.85
CA ALA A 417 -7.32 -6.21 4.67
C ALA A 417 -6.15 -5.94 3.73
N SER A 418 -5.73 -4.68 3.62
CA SER A 418 -4.54 -4.29 2.85
C SER A 418 -3.28 -4.78 3.55
N ASN A 419 -2.37 -5.41 2.82
CA ASN A 419 -1.02 -5.75 3.28
C ASN A 419 -0.04 -4.67 2.82
N PRO A 420 0.47 -3.81 3.71
CA PRO A 420 1.25 -2.64 3.35
C PRO A 420 2.74 -2.94 3.19
N MET A 421 3.52 -1.87 2.88
CA MET A 421 4.98 -1.93 2.89
C MET A 421 5.54 -2.00 4.31
N GLU A 422 6.80 -2.47 4.45
CA GLU A 422 7.57 -2.31 5.69
C GLU A 422 7.79 -0.82 6.07
N HIS A 423 7.53 0.09 5.15
CA HIS A 423 7.52 1.55 5.29
C HIS A 423 6.09 2.01 5.64
N GLY A 424 5.75 1.98 6.93
CA GLY A 424 4.38 2.20 7.40
C GLY A 424 3.86 3.61 7.14
N GLU A 425 4.69 4.63 7.37
CA GLU A 425 4.31 6.02 7.12
C GLU A 425 4.10 6.29 5.62
N ALA A 426 4.96 5.74 4.77
CA ALA A 426 4.81 5.84 3.31
C ALA A 426 3.62 5.05 2.78
N SER A 427 3.18 4.00 3.47
CA SER A 427 1.98 3.23 3.12
C SER A 427 0.67 4.01 3.30
N LYS A 428 0.67 5.08 4.09
CA LYS A 428 -0.54 5.88 4.37
C LYS A 428 -1.18 6.43 3.11
N LEU A 429 -0.40 6.75 2.06
CA LEU A 429 -0.98 7.24 0.81
C LEU A 429 -1.87 6.19 0.14
N ALA A 430 -1.43 4.94 0.08
CA ALA A 430 -2.24 3.84 -0.42
C ALA A 430 -3.42 3.53 0.50
N LEU A 431 -3.19 3.52 1.82
CA LEU A 431 -4.24 3.25 2.80
C LEU A 431 -5.34 4.32 2.82
N TYR A 432 -5.03 5.55 2.42
CA TYR A 432 -6.01 6.61 2.19
C TYR A 432 -7.00 6.23 1.08
N GLY A 433 -6.51 5.57 0.02
CA GLY A 433 -7.34 5.03 -1.06
C GLY A 433 -8.16 3.81 -0.62
N VAL A 434 -7.55 2.89 0.12
CA VAL A 434 -8.25 1.71 0.66
C VAL A 434 -9.39 2.12 1.59
N ALA A 435 -9.17 3.13 2.43
CA ALA A 435 -10.21 3.67 3.32
C ALA A 435 -11.41 4.21 2.53
N ASP A 436 -11.15 4.97 1.46
CA ASP A 436 -12.20 5.54 0.60
C ASP A 436 -12.99 4.45 -0.13
N TYR A 437 -12.28 3.53 -0.79
CA TYR A 437 -12.92 2.43 -1.51
C TYR A 437 -13.81 1.58 -0.60
N THR A 438 -13.29 1.15 0.54
CA THR A 438 -14.04 0.25 1.44
C THR A 438 -15.22 0.90 2.14
N TRP A 439 -15.25 2.23 2.14
CA TRP A 439 -16.34 3.03 2.68
C TRP A 439 -17.44 3.29 1.66
N ASN A 440 -17.08 3.72 0.43
CA ASN A 440 -18.02 4.07 -0.63
C ASN A 440 -17.50 3.58 -1.98
N ILE A 441 -17.73 2.31 -2.27
CA ILE A 441 -17.20 1.59 -3.44
C ILE A 441 -17.60 2.30 -4.74
N ALA A 442 -18.89 2.62 -4.89
CA ALA A 442 -19.42 3.19 -6.13
C ALA A 442 -18.90 4.60 -6.46
N ALA A 443 -18.49 5.36 -5.45
CA ALA A 443 -17.94 6.71 -5.63
C ALA A 443 -16.41 6.73 -5.75
N TYR A 444 -15.73 5.61 -5.52
CA TYR A 444 -14.29 5.57 -5.51
C TYR A 444 -13.70 5.92 -6.87
N ASN A 445 -12.70 6.81 -6.86
CA ASN A 445 -11.90 7.16 -8.03
C ASN A 445 -10.42 7.21 -7.62
N PRO A 446 -9.56 6.33 -8.16
CA PRO A 446 -8.18 6.20 -7.72
C PRO A 446 -7.35 7.48 -7.91
N ILE A 447 -7.51 8.19 -9.01
CA ILE A 447 -6.74 9.41 -9.30
C ILE A 447 -7.22 10.58 -8.41
N ASP A 448 -8.54 10.79 -8.32
CA ASP A 448 -9.10 11.84 -7.47
C ASP A 448 -8.73 11.63 -5.99
N ASN A 449 -8.84 10.39 -5.50
CA ASN A 449 -8.44 10.04 -4.14
C ASN A 449 -6.95 10.28 -3.90
N TRP A 450 -6.10 9.84 -4.81
CA TRP A 450 -4.65 10.02 -4.71
C TRP A 450 -4.26 11.51 -4.67
N GLU A 451 -4.85 12.33 -5.53
CA GLU A 451 -4.62 13.79 -5.53
C GLU A 451 -5.00 14.43 -4.18
N ARG A 452 -6.09 13.97 -3.55
CA ARG A 452 -6.50 14.41 -2.20
C ARG A 452 -5.52 13.92 -1.13
N GLY A 453 -5.10 12.65 -1.22
CA GLY A 453 -4.16 12.02 -0.30
C GLY A 453 -2.78 12.70 -0.29
N LEU A 454 -2.29 13.15 -1.46
CA LEU A 454 -1.06 13.94 -1.54
C LEU A 454 -1.16 15.25 -0.73
N GLY A 455 -2.29 15.92 -0.81
CA GLY A 455 -2.56 17.14 -0.03
C GLY A 455 -2.70 16.88 1.47
N GLU A 456 -3.29 15.75 1.85
CA GLU A 456 -3.41 15.34 3.25
C GLU A 456 -2.05 15.02 3.89
N LEU A 457 -1.23 14.23 3.20
CA LEU A 457 0.05 13.76 3.76
C LEU A 457 1.18 14.79 3.66
N MET A 458 1.15 15.66 2.65
CA MET A 458 2.23 16.61 2.37
C MET A 458 1.69 18.01 2.00
N PRO A 459 0.89 18.67 2.86
CA PRO A 459 0.19 19.90 2.49
C PRO A 459 1.12 21.06 2.09
N LYS A 460 2.34 21.12 2.65
CA LYS A 460 3.29 22.20 2.39
C LYS A 460 4.25 21.94 1.22
N ALA A 461 4.30 20.72 0.70
CA ALA A 461 5.14 20.34 -0.44
C ALA A 461 4.37 19.40 -1.41
N ARG A 462 3.07 19.61 -1.56
CA ARG A 462 2.18 18.74 -2.33
C ARG A 462 2.67 18.49 -3.75
N GLU A 463 3.07 19.54 -4.48
CA GLU A 463 3.47 19.40 -5.88
C GLU A 463 4.80 18.65 -6.03
N ALA A 464 5.76 18.89 -5.14
CA ALA A 464 7.00 18.13 -5.12
C ALA A 464 6.78 16.66 -4.76
N TYR A 465 5.91 16.39 -3.78
CA TYR A 465 5.53 15.03 -3.42
C TYR A 465 4.76 14.32 -4.54
N ARG A 466 3.87 15.05 -5.25
CA ARG A 466 3.20 14.55 -6.44
C ARG A 466 4.20 14.14 -7.53
N THR A 467 5.22 14.97 -7.76
CA THR A 467 6.27 14.64 -8.74
C THR A 467 7.01 13.35 -8.37
N PHE A 468 7.32 13.14 -7.10
CA PHE A 468 7.94 11.88 -6.66
C PHE A 468 6.96 10.70 -6.77
N ALA A 469 5.74 10.88 -6.31
CA ALA A 469 4.74 9.83 -6.20
C ALA A 469 4.31 9.29 -7.58
N ILE A 470 4.12 10.16 -8.60
CA ILE A 470 3.73 9.74 -9.95
C ILE A 470 4.82 8.90 -10.66
N HIS A 471 6.08 9.01 -10.22
CA HIS A 471 7.19 8.21 -10.72
C HIS A 471 7.57 7.05 -9.79
N SER A 472 6.69 6.69 -8.83
CA SER A 472 6.88 5.62 -7.85
C SER A 472 5.65 4.71 -7.79
N CYS A 473 5.15 4.27 -8.96
CA CYS A 473 3.93 3.46 -9.09
C CYS A 473 4.18 2.02 -9.56
N ASP A 474 5.42 1.69 -9.92
CA ASP A 474 5.80 0.44 -10.56
C ASP A 474 6.73 -0.38 -9.66
N THR A 475 6.44 -1.67 -9.52
CA THR A 475 7.29 -2.63 -8.80
C THR A 475 8.24 -3.41 -9.71
N GLU A 476 8.24 -3.14 -11.03
CA GLU A 476 8.92 -3.92 -12.07
C GLU A 476 8.41 -5.37 -12.19
N THR A 477 7.93 -5.93 -11.11
CA THR A 477 7.27 -7.24 -10.99
C THR A 477 5.98 -7.06 -10.20
N GLY A 478 5.06 -8.00 -10.20
CA GLY A 478 3.78 -7.84 -9.52
C GLY A 478 2.95 -6.67 -10.10
N TYR A 479 2.73 -5.62 -9.33
CA TYR A 479 1.96 -4.47 -9.78
C TYR A 479 2.77 -3.56 -10.71
N ARG A 480 2.55 -3.68 -12.02
CA ARG A 480 3.08 -2.75 -13.01
C ARG A 480 1.99 -1.80 -13.48
N ARG A 481 2.05 -0.58 -12.97
CA ARG A 481 1.15 0.50 -13.39
C ARG A 481 1.89 1.45 -14.33
N ASP A 482 1.21 1.96 -15.35
CA ASP A 482 1.77 3.07 -16.14
C ASP A 482 1.72 4.34 -15.28
N GLU A 483 2.72 4.45 -14.42
CA GLU A 483 2.99 5.68 -13.69
C GLU A 483 3.25 6.82 -14.67
N SER A 484 3.25 8.01 -14.21
CA SER A 484 3.63 9.14 -15.05
C SER A 484 2.95 9.15 -16.43
N TRP A 485 1.64 8.81 -16.49
CA TRP A 485 0.85 8.90 -17.74
C TRP A 485 0.89 10.28 -18.38
N GLU A 486 1.25 11.31 -17.61
CA GLU A 486 1.46 12.68 -18.06
C GLU A 486 2.82 12.89 -18.73
N THR A 487 3.79 11.99 -18.48
CA THR A 487 5.17 12.14 -18.95
C THR A 487 5.38 11.34 -20.22
N LYS A 488 5.74 12.02 -21.30
CA LYS A 488 6.13 11.40 -22.56
C LYS A 488 7.63 11.22 -22.65
N THR A 489 8.07 10.05 -23.08
CA THR A 489 9.46 9.75 -23.39
C THR A 489 9.61 9.33 -24.85
N PHE A 490 10.80 9.47 -25.41
CA PHE A 490 11.10 9.21 -26.82
C PHE A 490 12.51 8.64 -26.99
N ARG A 491 12.82 8.12 -28.15
CA ARG A 491 14.19 7.75 -28.52
C ARG A 491 14.88 8.95 -29.17
N ILE A 492 16.20 9.08 -29.01
CA ILE A 492 16.95 10.22 -29.58
C ILE A 492 16.75 10.30 -31.12
N GLY A 493 16.57 9.15 -31.81
CA GLY A 493 16.25 9.11 -33.23
C GLY A 493 14.92 9.78 -33.60
N ASP A 494 13.96 9.78 -32.67
CA ASP A 494 12.61 10.35 -32.82
C ASP A 494 12.49 11.74 -32.18
N TRP A 495 13.57 12.51 -32.16
CA TRP A 495 13.66 13.77 -31.43
C TRP A 495 12.61 14.79 -31.85
N ASN A 496 11.91 15.31 -30.86
CA ASN A 496 11.04 16.47 -30.98
C ASN A 496 11.44 17.51 -29.94
N GLU A 497 11.73 18.73 -30.38
CA GLU A 497 12.25 19.78 -29.48
C GLU A 497 11.22 20.15 -28.37
N THR A 498 9.93 20.19 -28.70
CA THR A 498 8.88 20.49 -27.71
C THR A 498 8.78 19.39 -26.65
N GLU A 499 8.84 18.12 -27.06
CA GLU A 499 8.84 16.98 -26.12
C GLU A 499 10.13 16.93 -25.30
N ALA A 500 11.28 17.26 -25.90
CA ALA A 500 12.55 17.33 -25.20
C ALA A 500 12.56 18.44 -24.14
N GLN A 501 11.97 19.60 -24.44
CA GLN A 501 11.81 20.68 -23.46
C GLN A 501 10.85 20.30 -22.33
N ALA A 502 9.72 19.65 -22.63
CA ALA A 502 8.78 19.17 -21.65
C ALA A 502 9.42 18.12 -20.71
N LEU A 503 10.16 17.18 -21.28
CA LEU A 503 10.87 16.17 -20.50
C LEU A 503 12.01 16.75 -19.68
N TRP A 504 12.73 17.76 -20.21
CA TRP A 504 13.75 18.49 -19.44
C TRP A 504 13.12 19.20 -18.23
N ALA A 505 11.96 19.84 -18.42
CA ALA A 505 11.23 20.49 -17.33
C ALA A 505 10.76 19.46 -16.28
N GLU A 506 10.37 18.26 -16.69
CA GLU A 506 10.03 17.19 -15.76
C GLU A 506 11.24 16.72 -14.94
N PHE A 507 12.38 16.48 -15.59
CA PHE A 507 13.63 16.17 -14.87
C PHE A 507 14.09 17.30 -13.94
N ASP A 508 13.79 18.55 -14.25
CA ASP A 508 14.08 19.70 -13.38
C ASP A 508 13.23 19.68 -12.09
N LYS A 509 11.94 19.33 -12.21
CA LYS A 509 11.08 19.06 -11.03
C LYS A 509 11.61 17.88 -10.21
N VAL A 510 11.99 16.79 -10.87
CA VAL A 510 12.55 15.59 -10.23
C VAL A 510 13.82 15.91 -9.44
N GLU A 511 14.71 16.72 -9.98
CA GLU A 511 15.94 17.16 -9.30
C GLU A 511 15.64 17.99 -8.04
N LYS A 512 14.62 18.87 -8.11
CA LYS A 512 14.26 19.79 -7.03
C LYS A 512 13.39 19.16 -5.95
N ALA A 513 12.58 18.18 -6.32
CA ALA A 513 11.58 17.58 -5.44
C ALA A 513 12.11 17.12 -4.06
N PRO A 514 13.28 16.47 -3.94
CA PRO A 514 13.79 16.04 -2.63
C PRO A 514 13.97 17.20 -1.63
N ALA A 515 14.56 18.32 -2.08
CA ALA A 515 14.79 19.47 -1.20
C ALA A 515 13.46 20.18 -0.81
N GLU A 516 12.51 20.23 -1.73
CA GLU A 516 11.20 20.82 -1.47
C GLU A 516 10.38 19.94 -0.51
N ILE A 517 10.43 18.61 -0.66
CA ILE A 517 9.80 17.65 0.23
C ILE A 517 10.43 17.74 1.62
N GLU A 518 11.76 17.73 1.74
CA GLU A 518 12.45 17.83 3.02
C GLU A 518 12.04 19.11 3.78
N LYS A 519 11.93 20.23 3.07
CA LYS A 519 11.53 21.51 3.66
C LYS A 519 10.05 21.54 4.08
N GLY A 520 9.17 20.85 3.33
CA GLY A 520 7.72 20.90 3.55
C GLY A 520 7.15 19.77 4.38
N CYS A 521 7.85 18.65 4.51
CA CYS A 521 7.39 17.49 5.27
C CYS A 521 7.45 17.75 6.77
N THR A 522 6.30 17.66 7.44
CA THR A 522 6.20 17.80 8.90
C THR A 522 6.23 16.46 9.62
N ASN A 523 5.97 15.37 8.90
CA ASN A 523 6.01 14.01 9.43
C ASN A 523 7.45 13.44 9.31
N LYS A 524 8.16 13.38 10.44
CA LYS A 524 9.55 12.90 10.49
C LYS A 524 9.68 11.41 10.13
N GLY A 525 8.69 10.59 10.48
CA GLY A 525 8.65 9.18 10.13
C GLY A 525 8.58 9.00 8.60
N LEU A 526 7.62 9.66 7.97
CA LEU A 526 7.47 9.67 6.51
C LEU A 526 8.74 10.17 5.81
N MET A 527 9.32 11.28 6.29
CA MET A 527 10.57 11.79 5.72
C MET A 527 11.71 10.79 5.82
N SER A 528 11.86 10.14 6.98
CA SER A 528 12.88 9.12 7.19
C SER A 528 12.73 7.94 6.22
N GLU A 529 11.51 7.46 6.02
CA GLU A 529 11.21 6.34 5.11
C GLU A 529 11.44 6.71 3.64
N LEU A 530 11.08 7.92 3.21
CA LEU A 530 11.22 8.37 1.81
C LEU A 530 12.66 8.75 1.43
N THR A 531 13.48 9.19 2.38
CA THR A 531 14.80 9.79 2.13
C THR A 531 15.70 8.98 1.18
N PRO A 532 15.85 7.64 1.32
CA PRO A 532 16.73 6.88 0.43
C PRO A 532 16.31 6.96 -1.04
N TRP A 533 15.03 6.84 -1.32
CA TRP A 533 14.48 6.94 -2.69
C TRP A 533 14.52 8.36 -3.22
N LEU A 534 14.25 9.37 -2.39
CA LEU A 534 14.33 10.77 -2.77
C LEU A 534 15.74 11.17 -3.18
N GLN A 535 16.77 10.67 -2.52
CA GLN A 535 18.15 10.91 -2.90
C GLN A 535 18.47 10.40 -4.30
N GLU A 536 18.05 9.16 -4.62
CA GLU A 536 18.24 8.61 -5.97
C GLU A 536 17.37 9.31 -7.01
N PHE A 537 16.17 9.74 -6.64
CA PHE A 537 15.28 10.50 -7.50
C PHE A 537 15.90 11.85 -7.92
N GLY A 538 16.47 12.60 -6.99
CA GLY A 538 17.18 13.84 -7.31
C GLY A 538 18.39 13.64 -8.22
N LYS A 539 19.18 12.57 -7.98
CA LYS A 539 20.29 12.20 -8.88
C LYS A 539 19.79 11.85 -10.28
N LEU A 540 18.64 11.16 -10.39
CA LEU A 540 18.01 10.85 -11.68
C LEU A 540 17.62 12.13 -12.43
N GLY A 541 17.03 13.11 -11.74
CA GLY A 541 16.72 14.42 -12.32
C GLY A 541 17.94 15.09 -12.96
N THR A 542 19.04 15.14 -12.20
CA THR A 542 20.32 15.68 -12.70
C THR A 542 20.85 14.92 -13.92
N ARG A 543 20.85 13.57 -13.87
CA ARG A 543 21.32 12.71 -14.98
C ARG A 543 20.47 12.88 -16.23
N GLY A 544 19.14 12.93 -16.07
CA GLY A 544 18.19 13.08 -17.17
C GLY A 544 18.31 14.41 -17.91
N LYS A 545 18.42 15.53 -17.17
CA LYS A 545 18.67 16.85 -17.78
C LYS A 545 19.95 16.86 -18.60
N ARG A 546 21.04 16.37 -18.02
CA ARG A 546 22.33 16.29 -18.72
C ARG A 546 22.28 15.37 -19.94
N ALA A 547 21.53 14.28 -19.89
CA ALA A 547 21.36 13.40 -21.04
C ALA A 547 20.64 14.09 -22.20
N LEU A 548 19.58 14.88 -21.91
CA LEU A 548 18.88 15.68 -22.92
C LEU A 548 19.78 16.78 -23.53
N GLU A 549 20.55 17.47 -22.71
CA GLU A 549 21.50 18.47 -23.17
C GLU A 549 22.60 17.87 -24.09
N LEU A 550 23.13 16.73 -23.68
CA LEU A 550 24.10 15.98 -24.49
C LEU A 550 23.49 15.48 -25.79
N ALA A 551 22.26 14.96 -25.75
CA ALA A 551 21.55 14.47 -26.93
C ALA A 551 21.34 15.57 -27.96
N ARG A 552 21.01 16.79 -27.53
CA ARG A 552 20.88 17.95 -28.43
C ARG A 552 22.20 18.27 -29.14
N VAL A 553 23.31 18.38 -28.39
CA VAL A 553 24.65 18.62 -28.94
C VAL A 553 25.07 17.49 -29.87
N TYR A 554 24.83 16.24 -29.49
CA TYR A 554 25.15 15.07 -30.28
C TYR A 554 24.44 15.07 -31.66
N ARG A 555 23.15 15.39 -31.69
CA ARG A 555 22.33 15.47 -32.90
C ARG A 555 22.81 16.57 -33.85
N ASP A 556 23.30 17.67 -33.30
CA ASP A 556 23.90 18.76 -34.07
C ASP A 556 25.28 18.39 -34.68
N GLY A 557 25.75 17.16 -34.45
CA GLY A 557 27.04 16.69 -34.95
C GLY A 557 28.23 17.28 -34.26
N LYS A 558 28.05 17.82 -33.04
CA LYS A 558 29.10 18.45 -32.23
C LYS A 558 29.68 17.53 -31.18
N ASP A 559 29.84 16.27 -31.50
CA ASP A 559 30.35 15.23 -30.61
C ASP A 559 31.90 15.21 -30.56
N ASP A 560 32.47 16.32 -30.16
CA ASP A 560 33.90 16.51 -29.97
C ASP A 560 34.43 15.98 -28.63
N ALA A 561 35.68 16.29 -28.36
CA ALA A 561 36.34 15.84 -27.14
C ALA A 561 35.69 16.35 -25.84
N ASP A 562 35.11 17.56 -25.82
CA ASP A 562 34.43 18.11 -24.65
C ASP A 562 33.09 17.43 -24.43
N PHE A 563 32.33 17.18 -25.52
CA PHE A 563 31.09 16.37 -25.47
C PHE A 563 31.34 15.02 -24.80
N TRP A 564 32.34 14.24 -25.24
CA TRP A 564 32.61 12.92 -24.71
C TRP A 564 33.12 12.96 -23.26
N ASN A 565 33.76 14.02 -22.81
CA ASN A 565 34.09 14.22 -21.40
C ASN A 565 32.82 14.37 -20.56
N LYS A 566 31.87 15.18 -21.03
CA LYS A 566 30.57 15.37 -20.35
C LYS A 566 29.73 14.09 -20.37
N TYR A 567 29.75 13.38 -21.50
CA TYR A 567 29.08 12.07 -21.64
C TYR A 567 29.58 11.08 -20.58
N ILE A 568 30.91 10.89 -20.49
CA ILE A 568 31.50 9.95 -19.53
C ILE A 568 31.18 10.34 -18.07
N ARG A 569 31.18 11.64 -17.77
CA ARG A 569 30.81 12.13 -16.42
C ARG A 569 29.35 11.91 -16.09
N ASN A 570 28.45 11.79 -17.08
CA ASN A 570 27.04 11.52 -16.87
C ASN A 570 26.72 10.04 -16.80
N LEU A 571 27.64 9.14 -17.05
CA LEU A 571 27.48 7.72 -16.82
C LEU A 571 27.42 7.41 -15.31
N MET A 572 26.59 6.46 -14.92
CA MET A 572 26.57 5.98 -13.55
C MET A 572 27.85 5.22 -13.22
N SER A 573 28.52 5.59 -12.14
CA SER A 573 29.62 4.80 -11.58
C SER A 573 29.08 3.48 -11.04
N LYS A 574 29.97 2.55 -10.65
CA LYS A 574 29.57 1.33 -9.95
C LYS A 574 28.76 1.66 -8.70
N LYS A 575 29.24 2.62 -7.90
CA LYS A 575 28.54 3.04 -6.68
C LYS A 575 27.17 3.67 -7.01
N ASP A 576 27.08 4.56 -8.00
CA ASP A 576 25.79 5.13 -8.40
C ASP A 576 24.79 4.05 -8.83
N ARG A 577 25.28 2.98 -9.50
CA ARG A 577 24.43 1.83 -9.87
C ARG A 577 23.99 1.03 -8.65
N GLU A 578 24.91 0.74 -7.73
CA GLU A 578 24.59 0.05 -6.48
C GLU A 578 23.58 0.84 -5.63
N ASP A 579 23.77 2.16 -5.51
CA ASP A 579 22.84 3.03 -4.78
C ASP A 579 21.45 3.04 -5.43
N TYR A 580 21.38 3.15 -6.76
CA TYR A 580 20.13 3.09 -7.52
C TYR A 580 19.45 1.72 -7.39
N GLU A 581 20.18 0.61 -7.54
CA GLU A 581 19.62 -0.73 -7.40
C GLU A 581 19.09 -1.02 -5.98
N ALA A 582 19.62 -0.31 -4.97
CA ALA A 582 19.12 -0.38 -3.61
C ALA A 582 17.82 0.41 -3.38
N HIS A 583 17.58 1.50 -4.14
CA HIS A 583 16.42 2.39 -3.96
C HIS A 583 15.94 2.93 -5.30
N LYS A 584 15.32 2.06 -6.09
CA LYS A 584 14.87 2.39 -7.45
C LYS A 584 13.73 3.40 -7.46
N SER A 585 13.79 4.38 -8.33
CA SER A 585 12.69 5.31 -8.64
C SER A 585 12.69 5.71 -10.11
N GLY A 586 11.53 6.10 -10.64
CA GLY A 586 11.35 6.44 -12.05
C GLY A 586 11.57 5.26 -13.00
N THR A 587 11.31 4.04 -12.54
CA THR A 587 11.63 2.78 -13.23
C THR A 587 10.88 2.60 -14.54
N MET A 588 9.68 3.15 -14.67
CA MET A 588 8.82 2.96 -15.84
C MET A 588 9.23 3.83 -17.03
N LYS A 589 9.61 5.08 -16.81
CA LYS A 589 9.87 6.05 -17.88
C LYS A 589 11.18 6.82 -17.75
N LEU A 590 11.46 7.41 -16.59
CA LEU A 590 12.56 8.38 -16.45
C LEU A 590 13.94 7.71 -16.47
N GLN A 591 14.14 6.66 -15.69
CA GLN A 591 15.39 5.92 -15.69
C GLN A 591 15.62 5.20 -17.03
N PRO A 592 14.65 4.50 -17.64
CA PRO A 592 14.78 3.94 -18.97
C PRO A 592 15.08 4.98 -20.05
N PHE A 593 14.47 6.17 -19.98
CA PHE A 593 14.79 7.24 -20.91
C PHE A 593 16.28 7.65 -20.79
N TYR A 594 16.75 7.93 -19.57
CA TYR A 594 18.14 8.28 -19.33
C TYR A 594 19.09 7.21 -19.89
N GLU A 595 18.86 5.94 -19.58
CA GLU A 595 19.67 4.83 -20.04
C GLU A 595 19.66 4.71 -21.57
N ASN A 596 18.47 4.72 -22.15
CA ASN A 596 18.34 4.65 -23.61
C ASN A 596 18.99 5.83 -24.32
N ALA A 597 18.89 7.05 -23.78
CA ALA A 597 19.52 8.22 -24.38
C ALA A 597 21.05 8.12 -24.38
N MET A 598 21.64 7.67 -23.27
CA MET A 598 23.08 7.45 -23.19
C MET A 598 23.55 6.33 -24.13
N ASP A 599 22.80 5.22 -24.21
CA ASP A 599 23.11 4.11 -25.10
C ASP A 599 22.96 4.48 -26.59
N ASP A 600 21.93 5.24 -26.95
CA ASP A 600 21.70 5.70 -28.33
C ASP A 600 22.87 6.59 -28.83
N MET A 601 23.35 7.49 -27.98
CA MET A 601 24.51 8.35 -28.32
C MET A 601 25.77 7.52 -28.54
N ALA A 602 26.07 6.58 -27.64
CA ALA A 602 27.25 5.72 -27.78
C ALA A 602 27.14 4.78 -28.99
N TYR A 603 25.96 4.18 -29.19
CA TYR A 603 25.71 3.28 -30.31
C TYR A 603 25.83 3.99 -31.66
N GLY A 604 25.20 5.17 -31.80
CA GLY A 604 25.29 5.95 -33.03
C GLY A 604 26.71 6.46 -33.31
N PHE A 605 27.48 6.81 -32.28
CA PHE A 605 28.91 7.15 -32.44
C PHE A 605 29.69 5.94 -32.96
N LEU A 606 29.54 4.76 -32.40
CA LEU A 606 30.19 3.53 -32.85
C LEU A 606 29.81 3.18 -34.31
N THR A 607 28.55 3.38 -34.69
CA THR A 607 28.08 3.19 -36.07
C THR A 607 28.77 4.12 -37.04
N ARG A 608 28.86 5.40 -36.68
CA ARG A 608 29.59 6.39 -37.52
C ARG A 608 31.07 6.06 -37.64
N LEU A 609 31.71 5.63 -36.54
CA LEU A 609 33.12 5.32 -36.51
C LEU A 609 33.47 4.05 -37.29
N SER A 610 32.65 3.03 -37.22
CA SER A 610 32.90 1.74 -37.91
C SER A 610 32.44 1.71 -39.34
N GLY A 611 31.59 2.63 -39.76
CA GLY A 611 30.88 2.57 -41.06
C GLY A 611 29.86 1.44 -41.21
N GLU A 612 29.69 0.63 -40.17
CA GLU A 612 28.77 -0.50 -40.13
C GLU A 612 27.87 -0.39 -38.90
N THR A 613 26.66 -0.93 -38.99
CA THR A 613 25.77 -1.01 -37.83
C THR A 613 26.35 -2.02 -36.84
N PRO A 614 26.83 -1.62 -35.66
CA PRO A 614 27.35 -2.56 -34.68
C PRO A 614 26.27 -3.54 -34.22
N ILE A 615 26.61 -4.82 -34.10
CA ILE A 615 25.71 -5.85 -33.55
C ILE A 615 25.70 -5.68 -32.01
N CYS A 616 25.36 -4.53 -31.54
CA CYS A 616 25.08 -4.28 -30.13
C CYS A 616 23.57 -4.19 -29.97
N TYR A 617 23.00 -5.13 -29.26
CA TYR A 617 21.57 -5.14 -29.06
C TYR A 617 21.21 -4.38 -27.79
N ARG A 618 20.12 -3.64 -27.86
CA ARG A 618 19.46 -3.01 -26.74
C ARG A 618 19.23 -4.02 -25.61
N GLY A 619 19.53 -3.66 -24.39
CA GLY A 619 19.23 -4.48 -23.21
C GLY A 619 20.34 -5.44 -22.78
N ILE A 620 21.51 -5.46 -23.42
CA ILE A 620 22.62 -6.30 -22.97
C ILE A 620 23.73 -5.42 -22.44
N GLY A 621 23.75 -5.26 -21.15
CA GLY A 621 24.78 -4.53 -20.45
C GLY A 621 24.90 -3.13 -20.99
N SER A 622 23.96 -2.29 -20.65
CA SER A 622 23.96 -0.89 -21.05
C SER A 622 25.33 -0.26 -20.81
N PHE A 623 25.66 0.74 -21.59
CA PHE A 623 26.90 1.52 -21.41
C PHE A 623 27.04 2.09 -19.99
N HIS A 624 25.98 2.13 -19.21
CA HIS A 624 25.94 2.49 -17.79
C HIS A 624 26.86 1.62 -16.93
N ASN A 625 26.88 0.31 -17.17
CA ASN A 625 27.74 -0.63 -16.47
C ASN A 625 29.23 -0.50 -16.86
N ALA A 626 29.51 0.22 -17.90
CA ALA A 626 30.85 0.39 -18.44
C ALA A 626 31.69 1.43 -17.69
N LYS A 627 31.09 2.35 -16.96
CA LYS A 627 31.83 3.39 -16.22
C LYS A 627 32.84 2.78 -15.22
N THR A 628 32.50 1.66 -14.61
CA THR A 628 33.41 0.93 -13.73
C THR A 628 34.64 0.41 -14.47
N THR A 629 34.50 0.01 -15.72
CA THR A 629 35.61 -0.45 -16.56
C THR A 629 36.46 0.75 -17.03
N LEU A 630 35.80 1.87 -17.40
CA LEU A 630 36.44 3.07 -17.85
C LEU A 630 37.26 3.78 -16.74
N SER A 631 36.78 3.77 -15.50
CA SER A 631 37.46 4.39 -14.36
C SER A 631 38.78 3.71 -13.98
N ASN A 632 38.96 2.46 -14.40
CA ASN A 632 40.19 1.66 -14.13
C ASN A 632 41.18 1.67 -15.28
N VAL A 633 40.86 2.35 -16.40
CA VAL A 633 41.73 2.44 -17.58
C VAL A 633 42.25 3.86 -17.67
N ASN A 634 43.59 4.01 -17.78
CA ASN A 634 44.21 5.32 -17.98
C ASN A 634 44.02 5.73 -19.45
N VAL A 635 42.89 6.38 -19.71
CA VAL A 635 42.33 6.59 -21.05
C VAL A 635 42.95 7.79 -21.72
N ARG A 636 43.77 7.54 -22.72
CA ARG A 636 44.31 8.61 -23.62
C ARG A 636 43.43 8.83 -24.85
N SER A 637 42.57 7.89 -25.23
CA SER A 637 41.69 7.98 -26.40
C SER A 637 40.26 7.53 -26.07
N ARG A 638 39.30 8.41 -26.04
CA ARG A 638 37.87 8.16 -25.75
C ARG A 638 37.19 7.27 -26.77
N TYR A 639 37.61 7.41 -28.04
CA TYR A 639 37.06 6.59 -29.12
C TYR A 639 37.42 5.11 -28.97
N TYR A 640 38.64 4.86 -28.50
CA TYR A 640 39.09 3.48 -28.27
C TYR A 640 38.28 2.80 -27.17
N ASP A 641 37.94 3.53 -26.13
CA ASP A 641 37.17 2.97 -24.99
C ASP A 641 35.74 2.64 -25.33
N LEU A 642 35.06 3.49 -26.11
CA LEU A 642 33.70 3.21 -26.60
C LEU A 642 33.68 1.98 -27.50
N LEU A 643 34.70 1.81 -28.36
CA LEU A 643 34.87 0.59 -29.17
C LEU A 643 35.13 -0.65 -28.30
N TYR A 644 35.91 -0.52 -27.25
CA TYR A 644 36.22 -1.60 -26.31
C TYR A 644 34.97 -2.03 -25.53
N ILE A 645 34.15 -1.10 -25.08
CA ILE A 645 32.84 -1.37 -24.43
C ILE A 645 31.92 -2.13 -25.39
N GLY A 646 31.81 -1.68 -26.62
CA GLY A 646 31.03 -2.34 -27.67
C GLY A 646 31.48 -3.78 -27.92
N ASN A 647 32.77 -4.05 -27.89
CA ASN A 647 33.34 -5.39 -28.06
C ASN A 647 33.13 -6.28 -26.84
N ARG A 648 33.14 -5.75 -25.62
CA ARG A 648 32.84 -6.52 -24.40
C ARG A 648 31.37 -6.95 -24.32
N SER A 649 30.44 -6.11 -24.75
CA SER A 649 29.04 -6.50 -24.80
C SER A 649 28.78 -7.61 -25.83
N LYS A 650 29.56 -7.66 -26.92
CA LYS A 650 29.53 -8.78 -27.91
C LYS A 650 30.03 -10.10 -27.30
N SER A 651 31.15 -10.08 -26.54
CA SER A 651 31.73 -11.31 -25.97
C SER A 651 30.81 -11.94 -24.90
N ARG A 652 30.21 -11.13 -24.05
CA ARG A 652 29.25 -11.63 -23.02
C ARG A 652 28.00 -12.28 -23.60
N ARG A 653 27.64 -11.98 -24.84
CA ARG A 653 26.49 -12.58 -25.50
C ARG A 653 26.79 -13.93 -26.12
N LEU A 654 28.03 -14.13 -26.59
CA LEU A 654 28.46 -15.43 -27.14
C LEU A 654 28.59 -16.50 -26.04
N ASP A 655 28.88 -16.06 -24.79
CA ASP A 655 29.01 -16.96 -23.63
C ASP A 655 27.65 -17.33 -22.98
N ARG A 656 26.52 -16.80 -23.48
CA ARG A 656 25.18 -17.08 -22.96
C ARG A 656 24.22 -17.70 -24.00
N GLY A 657 24.69 -17.99 -25.18
CA GLY A 657 23.94 -18.65 -26.24
C GLY A 657 24.04 -20.17 -26.24
#